data_91a9fcf7fcf5ecd01104e217b4886b81
#
_entry.id   91a9fcf7fcf5ecd01104e217b4886b81
#
_cell.length_a   1.000
_cell.length_b   1.000
_cell.length_c   1.000
_cell.angle_alpha   90.00
_cell.angle_beta   90.00
_cell.angle_gamma   90.00
#
_symmetry.space_group_name_H-M   'P 1'
#
loop_
_entity.id
_entity.type
_entity.pdbx_description
1 polymer ?
#
loop_
_entity_poly.entity_id
_entity_poly.type
_entity_poly.pdbx_seq_one_letter_code
_entity_poly.pdbx_strand_id
1 'polypeptide(L)'
;MRTGKMERRTFIKAGGLGMMGVFFGMPVSNASTPSDKKLHKELNKTYVDNWKSPWHPEVPKRLCDLTHDLAQQGLSGEWGAKMTKVNWEANIPSDLMPQHRYALSAMSVAENAPLRIERGSLIVGSATLIEGTQGKNPVLGIGAIDHVTVGFERVMNLGFDGIREEIRHRLATADLDEYGKDLNESALLTLDAVEKWNERNIELIRKMEAEADEAEKPFYRAHIERLSRVPKQAPRNFHEAVQSLWTMYAFFRLMGEWMGIGRIDKILGPYLKKDLKNGTLNIDEAREILAHFWIKGTEWIGRHQDAFGASGDAQFYQNIILGGIDKHGNEVTNEVTYLVLDIVEELHISDFPIAVRLGKKTPDKLFRRIAEVQRYGGGIVSVYSEDTVIEGLVKLGIPLEDAREYTNDGCWEAIIPGKSSFIYSPNDMLPSLYSALKMNEETNPDYPDFESLYASFCEALESHVTRIHKALDLRWKDKNSPCCLASIFTEGCLEKGVSYLAGGAIYPLHAIHFGGVSDVANSLYVIKKLVYEDNYLTLNEFVDILKKNWEGHETLRQLIKNRFEFYGNDADAPDQMMQRVFNDYAEMVGKTKVREGVIRPCGISTFGREIDWRMRRLATPEGSRLGDILATNCSPTPGSDKKGPTSAMNSYCKLDFTKTCSGATLELKVLPSSVKGKNGIDALSALMKTFRDKGGFYMHIDVVDTAMLIDAQKHPERYPNLPVRVSGWSARFTTLGKEWQDMVIQRTQQIV
;
A
#
# COMPACT_ATOMS: atom_id res chain seq x y z
N MET A 1 -45.12 17.92 -6.28
CA MET A 1 -43.86 18.11 -7.00
C MET A 1 -43.51 16.80 -7.67
N ARG A 2 -43.63 16.73 -8.99
CA ARG A 2 -43.34 15.49 -9.74
C ARG A 2 -41.85 15.45 -10.02
N THR A 3 -41.10 14.58 -9.34
CA THR A 3 -39.75 14.16 -9.72
C THR A 3 -39.89 13.19 -10.87
N GLY A 4 -39.52 13.62 -12.06
CA GLY A 4 -39.50 12.77 -13.25
C GLY A 4 -38.42 11.70 -13.09
N LYS A 5 -38.82 10.46 -12.91
CA LYS A 5 -37.97 9.31 -13.16
C LYS A 5 -37.69 9.27 -14.65
N MET A 6 -36.48 9.68 -15.05
CA MET A 6 -36.00 9.39 -16.38
C MET A 6 -35.87 7.89 -16.49
N GLU A 7 -36.56 7.27 -17.45
CA GLU A 7 -36.53 5.80 -17.61
C GLU A 7 -35.09 5.35 -17.89
N ARG A 8 -34.59 4.39 -17.12
CA ARG A 8 -33.28 3.76 -17.29
C ARG A 8 -32.96 3.36 -18.74
N ARG A 9 -33.98 3.01 -19.51
CA ARG A 9 -33.87 2.65 -20.96
C ARG A 9 -33.37 3.80 -21.84
N THR A 10 -33.75 5.03 -21.59
CA THR A 10 -33.33 6.18 -22.41
C THR A 10 -31.88 6.56 -22.13
N PHE A 11 -31.43 6.41 -20.89
CA PHE A 11 -30.04 6.68 -20.50
C PHE A 11 -29.05 5.68 -21.12
N ILE A 12 -29.40 4.38 -21.11
CA ILE A 12 -28.59 3.32 -21.74
C ILE A 12 -28.45 3.53 -23.24
N LYS A 13 -29.51 4.00 -23.94
CA LYS A 13 -29.44 4.32 -25.36
C LYS A 13 -28.48 5.49 -25.65
N ALA A 14 -28.45 6.51 -24.82
CA ALA A 14 -27.59 7.67 -25.02
C ALA A 14 -26.11 7.35 -24.66
N GLY A 15 -25.87 6.64 -23.57
CA GLY A 15 -24.52 6.21 -23.16
C GLY A 15 -23.94 5.08 -24.02
N GLY A 16 -24.79 4.11 -24.40
CA GLY A 16 -24.38 2.98 -25.24
C GLY A 16 -23.97 3.40 -26.65
N LEU A 17 -24.67 4.34 -27.26
CA LEU A 17 -24.34 4.83 -28.60
C LEU A 17 -23.02 5.63 -28.63
N GLY A 18 -22.73 6.40 -27.57
CA GLY A 18 -21.45 7.13 -27.46
C GLY A 18 -20.24 6.18 -27.31
N MET A 19 -20.39 5.11 -26.51
CA MET A 19 -19.32 4.10 -26.34
C MET A 19 -19.21 3.15 -27.52
N MET A 20 -20.31 2.80 -28.21
CA MET A 20 -20.26 1.93 -29.39
C MET A 20 -19.49 2.55 -30.53
N GLY A 21 -19.51 3.87 -30.70
CA GLY A 21 -18.70 4.56 -31.71
C GLY A 21 -17.19 4.46 -31.45
N VAL A 22 -16.81 4.27 -30.17
CA VAL A 22 -15.41 4.19 -29.71
C VAL A 22 -14.84 2.77 -29.85
N PHE A 23 -15.67 1.72 -29.67
CA PHE A 23 -15.17 0.34 -29.62
C PHE A 23 -15.45 -0.51 -30.85
N PHE A 24 -16.31 -0.09 -31.75
CA PHE A 24 -16.66 -0.85 -32.92
C PHE A 24 -16.42 -0.04 -34.21
N GLY A 25 -15.15 0.04 -34.61
CA GLY A 25 -14.69 0.31 -35.95
C GLY A 25 -15.58 1.21 -36.82
N MET A 26 -15.67 2.49 -36.53
CA MET A 26 -15.87 3.45 -37.59
C MET A 26 -14.66 3.36 -38.53
N PRO A 27 -14.85 3.46 -39.87
CA PRO A 27 -13.73 3.42 -40.78
C PRO A 27 -12.70 4.46 -40.33
N VAL A 28 -11.48 3.99 -40.14
CA VAL A 28 -10.34 4.83 -39.76
C VAL A 28 -10.26 5.95 -40.82
N SER A 29 -10.80 7.11 -40.54
CA SER A 29 -10.35 8.32 -41.21
C SER A 29 -8.87 8.39 -40.92
N ASN A 30 -8.03 8.65 -41.90
CA ASN A 30 -6.59 8.88 -41.76
C ASN A 30 -6.31 10.09 -40.86
N ALA A 31 -6.66 9.97 -39.56
CA ALA A 31 -6.26 10.89 -38.53
C ALA A 31 -4.78 10.57 -38.26
N SER A 32 -3.91 11.46 -38.69
CA SER A 32 -2.51 11.45 -38.32
C SER A 32 -2.37 11.12 -36.84
N THR A 33 -1.63 10.05 -36.52
CA THR A 33 -1.22 9.73 -35.15
C THR A 33 -0.78 11.01 -34.44
N PRO A 34 -1.34 11.35 -33.27
CA PRO A 34 -0.88 12.51 -32.51
C PRO A 34 0.63 12.37 -32.32
N SER A 35 1.38 13.41 -32.63
CA SER A 35 2.82 13.39 -32.34
C SER A 35 3.00 13.19 -30.84
N ASP A 36 4.04 12.48 -30.41
CA ASP A 36 4.38 12.30 -28.99
C ASP A 36 4.30 13.60 -28.18
N LYS A 37 4.67 14.73 -28.79
CA LYS A 37 4.56 16.06 -28.19
C LYS A 37 3.13 16.52 -27.92
N LYS A 38 2.17 16.17 -28.78
CA LYS A 38 0.75 16.53 -28.59
C LYS A 38 0.15 15.66 -27.51
N LEU A 39 0.41 14.36 -27.54
CA LEU A 39 0.00 13.40 -26.51
C LEU A 39 0.52 13.81 -25.14
N HIS A 40 1.81 14.12 -25.00
CA HIS A 40 2.40 14.59 -23.76
C HIS A 40 1.83 15.94 -23.29
N LYS A 41 1.40 16.79 -24.19
CA LYS A 41 0.75 18.05 -23.83
C LYS A 41 -0.64 17.83 -23.25
N GLU A 42 -1.40 16.90 -23.78
CA GLU A 42 -2.74 16.52 -23.26
C GLU A 42 -2.63 15.84 -21.91
N LEU A 43 -1.68 14.90 -21.74
CA LEU A 43 -1.41 14.22 -20.47
C LEU A 43 -0.84 15.11 -19.37
N ASN A 44 -0.33 16.28 -19.67
CA ASN A 44 0.30 17.20 -18.72
C ASN A 44 -0.44 18.53 -18.58
N LYS A 45 -1.73 18.54 -18.87
CA LYS A 45 -2.57 19.73 -18.68
C LYS A 45 -2.60 20.10 -17.19
N THR A 46 -2.31 21.37 -16.86
CA THR A 46 -2.29 21.85 -15.48
C THR A 46 -3.59 22.61 -15.16
N TYR A 47 -4.15 22.36 -13.98
CA TYR A 47 -5.41 22.94 -13.52
C TYR A 47 -5.20 23.78 -12.26
N VAL A 48 -4.26 24.70 -12.35
CA VAL A 48 -3.73 25.46 -11.23
C VAL A 48 -4.77 26.42 -10.62
N ASP A 49 -5.68 26.93 -11.45
CA ASP A 49 -6.52 28.07 -11.08
C ASP A 49 -7.90 27.68 -10.54
N ASN A 50 -8.32 26.42 -10.72
CA ASN A 50 -9.67 25.95 -10.35
C ASN A 50 -9.71 25.17 -9.03
N TRP A 51 -8.63 25.20 -8.24
CA TRP A 51 -8.61 24.49 -6.97
C TRP A 51 -9.48 25.19 -5.91
N LYS A 52 -10.47 24.49 -5.36
CA LYS A 52 -11.39 25.02 -4.35
C LYS A 52 -11.31 24.29 -3.03
N SER A 53 -11.38 22.97 -3.06
CA SER A 53 -11.47 22.15 -1.85
C SER A 53 -10.82 20.81 -2.06
N PRO A 54 -10.13 20.23 -1.04
CA PRO A 54 -9.48 18.93 -1.16
C PRO A 54 -10.43 17.78 -1.47
N TRP A 55 -11.69 17.83 -1.05
CA TRP A 55 -12.66 16.75 -1.27
C TRP A 55 -13.75 17.05 -2.30
N HIS A 56 -13.78 18.28 -2.78
CA HIS A 56 -14.64 18.70 -3.89
C HIS A 56 -13.85 19.56 -4.87
N PRO A 57 -12.75 19.01 -5.42
CA PRO A 57 -11.96 19.76 -6.38
C PRO A 57 -12.75 19.96 -7.67
N GLU A 58 -12.61 21.13 -8.29
CA GLU A 58 -12.98 21.27 -9.69
C GLU A 58 -11.85 20.66 -10.53
N VAL A 59 -12.08 19.43 -10.98
CA VAL A 59 -11.13 18.72 -11.83
C VAL A 59 -11.68 18.68 -13.27
N PRO A 60 -10.81 18.54 -14.26
CA PRO A 60 -11.25 18.35 -15.62
C PRO A 60 -11.99 17.04 -15.80
N LYS A 61 -13.10 17.09 -16.48
CA LYS A 61 -13.84 15.92 -16.88
C LYS A 61 -13.20 15.33 -18.15
N ARG A 62 -12.55 14.19 -18.01
CA ARG A 62 -11.90 13.43 -19.08
C ARG A 62 -12.60 12.11 -19.37
N LEU A 63 -13.32 11.60 -18.36
CA LEU A 63 -14.03 10.32 -18.39
C LEU A 63 -15.50 10.52 -18.77
N CYS A 64 -16.12 9.48 -19.33
CA CYS A 64 -17.53 9.52 -19.70
C CYS A 64 -18.46 9.43 -18.48
N ASP A 65 -19.73 9.81 -18.67
CA ASP A 65 -20.75 9.80 -17.61
C ASP A 65 -20.94 8.41 -17.01
N LEU A 66 -20.92 7.36 -17.83
CA LEU A 66 -21.07 5.99 -17.35
C LEU A 66 -19.94 5.58 -16.39
N THR A 67 -18.71 5.99 -16.68
CA THR A 67 -17.56 5.72 -15.80
C THR A 67 -17.72 6.44 -14.46
N HIS A 68 -18.22 7.69 -14.46
CA HIS A 68 -18.56 8.40 -13.23
C HIS A 68 -19.68 7.72 -12.44
N ASP A 69 -20.73 7.24 -13.13
CA ASP A 69 -21.84 6.53 -12.48
C ASP A 69 -21.38 5.22 -11.83
N LEU A 70 -20.51 4.45 -12.50
CA LEU A 70 -19.92 3.23 -11.94
C LEU A 70 -19.01 3.53 -10.75
N ALA A 71 -18.21 4.59 -10.83
CA ALA A 71 -17.39 5.05 -9.71
C ALA A 71 -18.24 5.43 -8.50
N GLN A 72 -19.35 6.14 -8.73
CA GLN A 72 -20.28 6.53 -7.65
C GLN A 72 -20.95 5.29 -7.01
N GLN A 73 -21.32 4.27 -7.79
CA GLN A 73 -21.86 3.01 -7.25
C GLN A 73 -20.85 2.32 -6.34
N GLY A 74 -19.58 2.23 -6.77
CA GLY A 74 -18.52 1.67 -5.95
C GLY A 74 -18.30 2.46 -4.66
N LEU A 75 -18.12 3.77 -4.77
CA LEU A 75 -17.88 4.67 -3.62
C LEU A 75 -19.06 4.73 -2.64
N SER A 76 -20.28 4.53 -3.10
CA SER A 76 -21.47 4.47 -2.22
C SER A 76 -21.52 3.20 -1.36
N GLY A 77 -20.67 2.21 -1.62
CA GLY A 77 -20.68 0.91 -0.94
C GLY A 77 -21.76 -0.05 -1.47
N GLU A 78 -22.43 0.27 -2.59
CA GLU A 78 -23.45 -0.59 -3.19
C GLU A 78 -22.90 -1.99 -3.52
N TRP A 79 -21.67 -2.06 -4.00
CA TRP A 79 -21.05 -3.32 -4.36
C TRP A 79 -20.67 -4.15 -3.14
N GLY A 80 -20.10 -3.53 -2.12
CA GLY A 80 -19.82 -4.17 -0.84
C GLY A 80 -21.08 -4.70 -0.16
N ALA A 81 -22.20 -3.96 -0.26
CA ALA A 81 -23.48 -4.41 0.28
C ALA A 81 -24.03 -5.67 -0.40
N LYS A 82 -23.65 -5.94 -1.65
CA LYS A 82 -24.05 -7.13 -2.43
C LYS A 82 -23.16 -8.36 -2.20
N MET A 83 -22.10 -8.24 -1.41
CA MET A 83 -21.22 -9.37 -1.09
C MET A 83 -21.95 -10.40 -0.21
N THR A 84 -21.59 -11.66 -0.38
CA THR A 84 -22.23 -12.77 0.33
C THR A 84 -21.22 -13.59 1.12
N LYS A 85 -21.70 -14.28 2.15
CA LYS A 85 -20.92 -15.33 2.82
C LYS A 85 -20.94 -16.63 2.01
N VAL A 86 -19.92 -17.45 2.21
CA VAL A 86 -19.93 -18.82 1.73
C VAL A 86 -21.20 -19.53 2.28
N ASN A 87 -22.02 -20.06 1.39
CA ASN A 87 -23.29 -20.71 1.70
C ASN A 87 -23.41 -22.09 1.05
N TRP A 88 -22.29 -22.68 0.67
CA TRP A 88 -22.21 -24.04 0.12
C TRP A 88 -21.26 -24.90 0.96
N GLU A 89 -21.40 -26.20 0.86
CA GLU A 89 -20.50 -27.16 1.50
C GLU A 89 -19.38 -27.55 0.54
N ALA A 90 -18.15 -27.57 1.02
CA ALA A 90 -17.00 -28.06 0.32
C ALA A 90 -16.39 -29.23 1.09
N ASN A 91 -16.56 -30.44 0.56
CA ASN A 91 -15.99 -31.64 1.16
C ASN A 91 -14.51 -31.76 0.82
N ILE A 92 -13.65 -31.09 1.61
CA ILE A 92 -12.20 -31.16 1.47
C ILE A 92 -11.66 -32.03 2.62
N PRO A 93 -11.13 -33.24 2.34
CA PRO A 93 -10.57 -34.11 3.36
C PRO A 93 -9.41 -33.44 4.11
N SER A 94 -9.38 -33.59 5.43
CA SER A 94 -8.36 -32.96 6.29
C SER A 94 -7.01 -33.65 6.23
N ASP A 95 -6.95 -34.87 5.76
CA ASP A 95 -5.76 -35.72 5.60
C ASP A 95 -5.01 -35.52 4.28
N LEU A 96 -5.55 -34.73 3.37
CA LEU A 96 -4.84 -34.35 2.16
C LEU A 96 -3.67 -33.40 2.44
N MET A 97 -2.69 -33.44 1.55
CA MET A 97 -1.55 -32.51 1.56
C MET A 97 -2.01 -31.05 1.52
N PRO A 98 -1.30 -30.14 2.17
CA PRO A 98 -1.77 -28.77 2.36
C PRO A 98 -2.07 -28.02 1.06
N GLN A 99 -1.20 -28.16 0.06
CA GLN A 99 -1.37 -27.42 -1.20
C GLN A 99 -2.54 -28.01 -2.01
N HIS A 100 -2.77 -29.31 -1.93
CA HIS A 100 -3.92 -29.96 -2.56
C HIS A 100 -5.23 -29.48 -1.94
N ARG A 101 -5.29 -29.36 -0.62
CA ARG A 101 -6.45 -28.78 0.08
C ARG A 101 -6.72 -27.33 -0.37
N TYR A 102 -5.65 -26.54 -0.55
CA TYR A 102 -5.77 -25.18 -1.10
C TYR A 102 -6.37 -25.19 -2.51
N ALA A 103 -5.84 -26.03 -3.40
CA ALA A 103 -6.30 -26.12 -4.78
C ALA A 103 -7.77 -26.57 -4.90
N LEU A 104 -8.20 -27.51 -4.05
CA LEU A 104 -9.61 -27.91 -3.96
C LEU A 104 -10.49 -26.78 -3.42
N SER A 105 -9.99 -25.99 -2.46
CA SER A 105 -10.71 -24.81 -1.99
C SER A 105 -10.85 -23.75 -3.06
N ALA A 106 -9.81 -23.54 -3.87
CA ALA A 106 -9.84 -22.63 -5.00
C ALA A 106 -10.84 -23.08 -6.07
N MET A 107 -10.89 -24.38 -6.37
CA MET A 107 -11.88 -24.95 -7.30
C MET A 107 -13.31 -24.77 -6.75
N SER A 108 -13.52 -25.06 -5.48
CA SER A 108 -14.83 -24.87 -4.81
C SER A 108 -15.28 -23.39 -4.88
N VAL A 109 -14.40 -22.44 -4.64
CA VAL A 109 -14.67 -20.99 -4.81
C VAL A 109 -14.99 -20.67 -6.27
N ALA A 110 -14.18 -21.17 -7.19
CA ALA A 110 -14.36 -20.94 -8.62
C ALA A 110 -15.71 -21.42 -9.16
N GLU A 111 -16.19 -22.55 -8.66
CA GLU A 111 -17.45 -23.16 -9.06
C GLU A 111 -18.69 -22.52 -8.43
N ASN A 112 -18.57 -21.99 -7.20
CA ASN A 112 -19.74 -21.61 -6.41
C ASN A 112 -19.83 -20.12 -6.06
N ALA A 113 -18.72 -19.36 -6.04
CA ALA A 113 -18.76 -17.96 -5.70
C ALA A 113 -19.73 -17.19 -6.61
N PRO A 114 -20.59 -16.32 -6.06
CA PRO A 114 -21.48 -15.49 -6.86
C PRO A 114 -20.70 -14.63 -7.84
N LEU A 115 -21.24 -14.46 -9.02
CA LEU A 115 -20.67 -13.60 -10.05
C LEU A 115 -21.37 -12.24 -10.06
N ARG A 116 -20.61 -11.17 -10.28
CA ARG A 116 -21.12 -9.83 -10.50
C ARG A 116 -20.42 -9.17 -11.67
N ILE A 117 -21.19 -8.74 -12.65
CA ILE A 117 -20.71 -7.97 -13.81
C ILE A 117 -21.56 -6.71 -13.89
N GLU A 118 -20.94 -5.57 -13.77
CA GLU A 118 -21.63 -4.28 -13.87
C GLU A 118 -21.86 -3.96 -15.37
N ARG A 119 -23.11 -3.57 -15.70
CA ARG A 119 -23.50 -3.26 -17.08
C ARG A 119 -22.69 -2.07 -17.59
N GLY A 120 -22.06 -2.22 -18.73
CA GLY A 120 -21.18 -1.21 -19.33
C GLY A 120 -19.76 -1.19 -18.78
N SER A 121 -19.43 -2.04 -17.80
CA SER A 121 -18.05 -2.15 -17.33
C SER A 121 -17.12 -2.71 -18.39
N LEU A 122 -15.98 -2.05 -18.61
CA LEU A 122 -14.94 -2.50 -19.55
C LEU A 122 -14.07 -3.64 -19.00
N ILE A 123 -14.12 -3.88 -17.69
CA ILE A 123 -13.34 -4.89 -16.97
C ILE A 123 -14.30 -5.84 -16.26
N VAL A 124 -14.10 -7.13 -16.48
CA VAL A 124 -14.97 -8.22 -15.98
C VAL A 124 -14.33 -8.96 -14.81
N GLY A 125 -15.19 -9.46 -13.94
CA GLY A 125 -14.82 -10.21 -12.74
C GLY A 125 -14.90 -9.34 -11.49
N SER A 126 -15.32 -9.96 -10.37
CA SER A 126 -15.47 -9.27 -9.09
C SER A 126 -15.25 -10.22 -7.93
N ALA A 127 -14.59 -9.75 -6.89
CA ALA A 127 -14.44 -10.45 -5.63
C ALA A 127 -15.72 -10.25 -4.78
N THR A 128 -16.53 -11.30 -4.64
CA THR A 128 -17.90 -11.20 -4.12
C THR A 128 -18.12 -11.86 -2.76
N LEU A 129 -17.05 -12.40 -2.15
CA LEU A 129 -17.13 -13.12 -0.88
C LEU A 129 -16.70 -12.25 0.30
N ILE A 130 -17.50 -12.23 1.37
CA ILE A 130 -17.23 -11.46 2.58
C ILE A 130 -15.95 -11.96 3.29
N GLU A 131 -15.73 -13.27 3.31
CA GLU A 131 -14.54 -13.87 3.91
C GLU A 131 -13.26 -13.34 3.31
N GLY A 132 -13.25 -13.04 2.00
CA GLY A 132 -12.13 -12.40 1.32
C GLY A 132 -11.75 -11.05 1.91
N THR A 133 -12.74 -10.26 2.35
CA THR A 133 -12.49 -8.96 3.00
C THR A 133 -11.91 -9.08 4.42
N GLN A 134 -11.86 -10.28 4.97
CA GLN A 134 -11.34 -10.58 6.30
C GLN A 134 -9.93 -11.18 6.27
N GLY A 135 -9.28 -11.25 5.09
CA GLY A 135 -7.98 -11.90 4.94
C GLY A 135 -8.00 -13.38 5.26
N LYS A 136 -9.09 -14.07 4.89
CA LYS A 136 -9.29 -15.51 5.15
C LYS A 136 -9.63 -16.26 3.88
N ASN A 137 -9.04 -17.46 3.72
CA ASN A 137 -9.52 -18.39 2.72
C ASN A 137 -10.99 -18.71 2.99
N PRO A 138 -11.92 -18.49 2.04
CA PRO A 138 -13.34 -18.56 2.31
C PRO A 138 -13.85 -19.96 2.69
N VAL A 139 -13.20 -21.00 2.18
CA VAL A 139 -13.61 -22.40 2.37
C VAL A 139 -12.88 -23.06 3.54
N LEU A 140 -11.55 -22.83 3.63
CA LEU A 140 -10.72 -23.43 4.68
C LEU A 140 -10.80 -22.66 6.01
N GLY A 141 -11.27 -21.41 6.01
CA GLY A 141 -11.38 -20.56 7.20
C GLY A 141 -10.05 -20.15 7.83
N ILE A 142 -8.92 -20.45 7.18
CA ILE A 142 -7.57 -20.11 7.64
C ILE A 142 -7.16 -18.73 7.17
N GLY A 143 -6.20 -18.11 7.88
CA GLY A 143 -5.59 -16.84 7.45
C GLY A 143 -4.96 -16.97 6.07
N ALA A 144 -5.17 -15.97 5.22
CA ALA A 144 -4.59 -15.87 3.90
C ALA A 144 -3.31 -15.01 3.91
N ILE A 145 -2.60 -14.98 2.79
CA ILE A 145 -1.38 -14.19 2.65
C ILE A 145 -1.75 -12.72 2.41
N ASP A 146 -1.03 -11.84 3.06
CA ASP A 146 -1.04 -10.41 2.86
C ASP A 146 0.39 -9.85 2.76
N HIS A 147 0.56 -8.55 2.51
CA HIS A 147 1.87 -7.88 2.46
C HIS A 147 2.85 -8.54 1.49
N VAL A 148 2.43 -8.74 0.25
CA VAL A 148 3.29 -9.22 -0.83
C VAL A 148 2.82 -8.73 -2.20
N THR A 149 3.75 -8.41 -3.07
CA THR A 149 3.51 -8.19 -4.50
C THR A 149 4.10 -9.36 -5.27
N VAL A 150 3.23 -10.16 -5.85
CA VAL A 150 3.62 -11.34 -6.65
C VAL A 150 4.06 -10.94 -8.06
N GLY A 151 4.66 -11.87 -8.79
CA GLY A 151 5.16 -11.65 -10.15
C GLY A 151 4.07 -11.71 -11.22
N PHE A 152 3.18 -10.71 -11.30
CA PHE A 152 2.15 -10.65 -12.35
C PHE A 152 2.73 -10.63 -13.77
N GLU A 153 3.99 -10.17 -13.95
CA GLU A 153 4.66 -10.24 -15.25
C GLU A 153 4.73 -11.67 -15.81
N ARG A 154 4.71 -12.69 -14.95
CA ARG A 154 4.73 -14.09 -15.39
C ARG A 154 3.50 -14.45 -16.21
N VAL A 155 2.31 -14.10 -15.76
CA VAL A 155 1.08 -14.36 -16.53
C VAL A 155 1.01 -13.47 -17.77
N MET A 156 1.54 -12.25 -17.72
CA MET A 156 1.60 -11.36 -18.88
C MET A 156 2.49 -11.88 -19.99
N ASN A 157 3.58 -12.55 -19.63
CA ASN A 157 4.55 -13.05 -20.60
C ASN A 157 4.20 -14.45 -21.14
N LEU A 158 3.66 -15.33 -20.29
CA LEU A 158 3.48 -16.75 -20.59
C LEU A 158 2.00 -17.16 -20.76
N GLY A 159 1.09 -16.44 -20.10
CA GLY A 159 -0.25 -16.96 -19.88
C GLY A 159 -0.23 -18.24 -19.03
N PHE A 160 -1.39 -18.79 -18.73
CA PHE A 160 -1.47 -20.05 -17.98
C PHE A 160 -0.95 -21.25 -18.78
N ASP A 161 -1.13 -21.24 -20.11
CA ASP A 161 -0.65 -22.32 -20.96
C ASP A 161 0.88 -22.48 -20.83
N GLY A 162 1.64 -21.38 -20.89
CA GLY A 162 3.09 -21.41 -20.71
C GLY A 162 3.50 -21.78 -19.28
N ILE A 163 2.80 -21.27 -18.25
CA ILE A 163 3.08 -21.65 -16.86
C ILE A 163 2.83 -23.14 -16.62
N ARG A 164 1.75 -23.71 -17.18
CA ARG A 164 1.46 -25.15 -17.11
C ARG A 164 2.53 -25.99 -17.78
N GLU A 165 3.05 -25.54 -18.92
CA GLU A 165 4.13 -26.23 -19.61
C GLU A 165 5.38 -26.30 -18.75
N GLU A 166 5.78 -25.20 -18.11
CA GLU A 166 6.90 -25.18 -17.18
C GLU A 166 6.68 -26.12 -15.98
N ILE A 167 5.49 -26.15 -15.40
CA ILE A 167 5.15 -27.02 -14.27
C ILE A 167 5.19 -28.49 -14.69
N ARG A 168 4.59 -28.86 -15.81
CA ARG A 168 4.59 -30.24 -16.32
C ARG A 168 6.02 -30.72 -16.64
N HIS A 169 6.82 -29.86 -17.24
CA HIS A 169 8.22 -30.17 -17.51
C HIS A 169 8.97 -30.47 -16.19
N ARG A 170 8.76 -29.65 -15.17
CA ARG A 170 9.39 -29.83 -13.86
C ARG A 170 8.94 -31.12 -13.18
N LEU A 171 7.64 -31.43 -13.18
CA LEU A 171 7.13 -32.70 -12.65
C LEU A 171 7.71 -33.94 -13.35
N ALA A 172 8.07 -33.80 -14.63
CA ALA A 172 8.66 -34.88 -15.43
C ALA A 172 10.18 -35.02 -15.26
N THR A 173 10.90 -33.95 -14.88
CA THR A 173 12.37 -33.92 -14.95
C THR A 173 13.07 -33.63 -13.64
N ALA A 174 12.41 -32.96 -12.68
CA ALA A 174 13.02 -32.59 -11.40
C ALA A 174 12.86 -33.68 -10.36
N ASP A 175 13.87 -33.83 -9.49
CA ASP A 175 13.80 -34.68 -8.30
C ASP A 175 13.08 -33.94 -7.16
N LEU A 176 11.75 -34.06 -7.10
CA LEU A 176 10.90 -33.44 -6.11
C LEU A 176 10.52 -34.45 -5.02
N ASP A 177 10.62 -34.02 -3.77
CA ASP A 177 10.04 -34.75 -2.64
C ASP A 177 8.49 -34.73 -2.73
N GLU A 178 7.83 -35.38 -1.78
CA GLU A 178 6.36 -35.45 -1.71
C GLU A 178 5.71 -34.06 -1.65
N TYR A 179 6.30 -33.13 -0.86
CA TYR A 179 5.80 -31.75 -0.76
C TYR A 179 5.99 -30.95 -2.06
N GLY A 180 7.12 -31.16 -2.74
CA GLY A 180 7.39 -30.51 -4.02
C GLY A 180 6.46 -30.99 -5.12
N LYS A 181 6.11 -32.29 -5.13
CA LYS A 181 5.11 -32.85 -6.04
C LYS A 181 3.73 -32.29 -5.73
N ASP A 182 3.29 -32.32 -4.47
CA ASP A 182 2.01 -31.74 -4.04
C ASP A 182 1.90 -30.28 -4.48
N LEU A 183 2.93 -29.45 -4.26
CA LEU A 183 2.92 -28.04 -4.66
C LEU A 183 2.75 -27.86 -6.17
N ASN A 184 3.51 -28.61 -6.98
CA ASN A 184 3.48 -28.46 -8.44
C ASN A 184 2.17 -29.03 -9.04
N GLU A 185 1.66 -30.15 -8.58
CA GLU A 185 0.37 -30.72 -9.00
C GLU A 185 -0.79 -29.81 -8.61
N SER A 186 -0.78 -29.31 -7.37
CA SER A 186 -1.77 -28.37 -6.86
C SER A 186 -1.74 -27.03 -7.59
N ALA A 187 -0.58 -26.61 -8.10
CA ALA A 187 -0.47 -25.41 -8.92
C ALA A 187 -1.24 -25.57 -10.25
N LEU A 188 -1.18 -26.73 -10.91
CA LEU A 188 -1.97 -27.00 -12.10
C LEU A 188 -3.48 -26.90 -11.81
N LEU A 189 -3.94 -27.53 -10.73
CA LEU A 189 -5.35 -27.52 -10.33
C LEU A 189 -5.80 -26.11 -9.90
N THR A 190 -4.93 -25.31 -9.28
CA THR A 190 -5.23 -23.91 -8.92
C THR A 190 -5.40 -23.04 -10.17
N LEU A 191 -4.57 -23.22 -11.19
CA LEU A 191 -4.73 -22.52 -12.48
C LEU A 191 -6.05 -22.92 -13.17
N ASP A 192 -6.43 -24.21 -13.09
CA ASP A 192 -7.71 -24.69 -13.60
C ASP A 192 -8.90 -24.06 -12.86
N ALA A 193 -8.76 -23.81 -11.55
CA ALA A 193 -9.77 -23.09 -10.79
C ALA A 193 -9.97 -21.65 -11.27
N VAL A 194 -8.90 -20.91 -11.55
CA VAL A 194 -9.02 -19.55 -12.10
C VAL A 194 -9.70 -19.56 -13.48
N GLU A 195 -9.33 -20.51 -14.36
CA GLU A 195 -9.99 -20.67 -15.65
C GLU A 195 -11.48 -21.02 -15.49
N LYS A 196 -11.83 -21.91 -14.56
CA LYS A 196 -13.22 -22.26 -14.27
C LYS A 196 -14.05 -21.05 -13.85
N TRP A 197 -13.51 -20.20 -13.00
CA TRP A 197 -14.16 -18.94 -12.61
C TRP A 197 -14.31 -17.99 -13.81
N ASN A 198 -13.29 -17.89 -14.66
CA ASN A 198 -13.33 -17.09 -15.88
C ASN A 198 -14.37 -17.61 -16.88
N GLU A 199 -14.47 -18.93 -17.08
CA GLU A 199 -15.51 -19.55 -17.92
C GLU A 199 -16.92 -19.22 -17.44
N ARG A 200 -17.18 -19.24 -16.13
CA ARG A 200 -18.48 -18.86 -15.57
C ARG A 200 -18.80 -17.38 -15.84
N ASN A 201 -17.82 -16.50 -15.80
CA ASN A 201 -18.00 -15.10 -16.20
C ASN A 201 -18.38 -15.00 -17.68
N ILE A 202 -17.74 -15.79 -18.56
CA ILE A 202 -18.09 -15.85 -19.99
C ILE A 202 -19.54 -16.33 -20.19
N GLU A 203 -19.96 -17.36 -19.46
CA GLU A 203 -21.33 -17.87 -19.51
C GLU A 203 -22.34 -16.81 -19.06
N LEU A 204 -22.03 -16.05 -18.02
CA LEU A 204 -22.87 -14.95 -17.57
C LEU A 204 -22.96 -13.84 -18.63
N ILE A 205 -21.85 -13.49 -19.29
CA ILE A 205 -21.85 -12.50 -20.38
C ILE A 205 -22.66 -12.99 -21.58
N ARG A 206 -22.61 -14.29 -21.93
CA ARG A 206 -23.47 -14.84 -23.00
C ARG A 206 -24.97 -14.70 -22.70
N LYS A 207 -25.37 -14.85 -21.41
CA LYS A 207 -26.74 -14.59 -20.99
C LYS A 207 -27.08 -13.11 -21.14
N MET A 208 -26.18 -12.22 -20.72
CA MET A 208 -26.37 -10.77 -20.88
C MET A 208 -26.45 -10.37 -22.36
N GLU A 209 -25.63 -10.98 -23.24
CA GLU A 209 -25.68 -10.80 -24.70
C GLU A 209 -27.04 -11.21 -25.27
N ALA A 210 -27.56 -12.37 -24.83
CA ALA A 210 -28.85 -12.88 -25.35
C ALA A 210 -30.03 -11.96 -24.97
N GLU A 211 -29.95 -11.27 -23.83
CA GLU A 211 -30.95 -10.33 -23.35
C GLU A 211 -30.76 -8.89 -23.86
N ALA A 212 -29.62 -8.60 -24.48
CA ALA A 212 -29.24 -7.27 -24.94
C ALA A 212 -29.87 -6.89 -26.28
N ASP A 213 -30.06 -5.58 -26.49
CA ASP A 213 -30.42 -5.05 -27.80
C ASP A 213 -29.30 -5.32 -28.80
N GLU A 214 -29.65 -5.47 -30.13
CA GLU A 214 -28.69 -5.77 -31.18
C GLU A 214 -27.49 -4.80 -31.21
N ALA A 215 -27.71 -3.55 -30.85
CA ALA A 215 -26.68 -2.52 -30.75
C ALA A 215 -25.66 -2.77 -29.64
N GLU A 216 -26.03 -3.49 -28.59
CA GLU A 216 -25.16 -3.79 -27.42
C GLU A 216 -24.42 -5.14 -27.58
N LYS A 217 -24.92 -6.07 -28.40
CA LYS A 217 -24.34 -7.40 -28.56
C LYS A 217 -22.85 -7.40 -28.91
N PRO A 218 -22.34 -6.53 -29.82
CA PRO A 218 -20.93 -6.47 -30.12
C PRO A 218 -20.05 -6.18 -28.86
N PHE A 219 -20.54 -5.37 -27.92
CA PHE A 219 -19.83 -5.11 -26.66
C PHE A 219 -19.63 -6.38 -25.84
N TYR A 220 -20.67 -7.20 -25.68
CA TYR A 220 -20.57 -8.47 -24.97
C TYR A 220 -19.69 -9.50 -25.69
N ARG A 221 -19.77 -9.55 -27.03
CA ARG A 221 -18.89 -10.43 -27.85
C ARG A 221 -17.42 -10.11 -27.68
N ALA A 222 -17.07 -8.83 -27.63
CA ALA A 222 -15.70 -8.40 -27.38
C ALA A 222 -15.19 -8.83 -25.99
N HIS A 223 -16.05 -8.84 -24.96
CA HIS A 223 -15.70 -9.39 -23.64
C HIS A 223 -15.50 -10.91 -23.70
N ILE A 224 -16.39 -11.64 -24.38
CA ILE A 224 -16.28 -13.10 -24.55
C ILE A 224 -14.97 -13.45 -25.25
N GLU A 225 -14.64 -12.77 -26.37
CA GLU A 225 -13.37 -12.97 -27.07
C GLU A 225 -12.16 -12.74 -26.15
N ARG A 226 -12.14 -11.61 -25.42
CA ARG A 226 -11.04 -11.25 -24.51
C ARG A 226 -10.88 -12.29 -23.42
N LEU A 227 -11.94 -12.63 -22.70
CA LEU A 227 -11.90 -13.59 -21.60
C LEU A 227 -11.60 -15.02 -22.06
N SER A 228 -11.98 -15.39 -23.29
CA SER A 228 -11.62 -16.69 -23.86
C SER A 228 -10.12 -16.82 -24.13
N ARG A 229 -9.41 -15.69 -24.21
CA ARG A 229 -7.97 -15.65 -24.43
C ARG A 229 -7.18 -15.47 -23.14
N VAL A 230 -7.52 -14.46 -22.34
CA VAL A 230 -6.75 -14.12 -21.14
C VAL A 230 -7.49 -14.52 -19.86
N PRO A 231 -6.80 -15.01 -18.82
CA PRO A 231 -5.35 -15.13 -18.65
C PRO A 231 -4.74 -16.44 -19.22
N LYS A 232 -5.52 -17.26 -19.92
CA LYS A 232 -5.05 -18.54 -20.50
C LYS A 232 -3.81 -18.37 -21.36
N GLN A 233 -3.83 -17.39 -22.26
CA GLN A 233 -2.72 -17.01 -23.12
C GLN A 233 -2.22 -15.60 -22.78
N ALA A 234 -0.98 -15.31 -23.13
CA ALA A 234 -0.41 -13.98 -22.99
C ALA A 234 -1.25 -12.93 -23.75
N PRO A 235 -1.46 -11.73 -23.16
CA PRO A 235 -2.23 -10.67 -23.79
C PRO A 235 -1.57 -10.13 -25.05
N ARG A 236 -2.38 -9.76 -26.04
CA ARG A 236 -1.94 -9.21 -27.34
C ARG A 236 -1.92 -7.68 -27.36
N ASN A 237 -2.77 -7.04 -26.55
CA ASN A 237 -3.05 -5.62 -26.55
C ASN A 237 -3.30 -5.08 -25.13
N PHE A 238 -3.44 -3.77 -25.01
CA PHE A 238 -3.60 -3.09 -23.71
C PHE A 238 -4.83 -3.55 -22.94
N HIS A 239 -5.98 -3.66 -23.60
CA HIS A 239 -7.22 -4.06 -22.92
C HIS A 239 -7.15 -5.52 -22.41
N GLU A 240 -6.59 -6.44 -23.19
CA GLU A 240 -6.32 -7.82 -22.75
C GLU A 240 -5.35 -7.84 -21.56
N ALA A 241 -4.32 -6.98 -21.58
CA ALA A 241 -3.35 -6.90 -20.51
C ALA A 241 -3.99 -6.41 -19.19
N VAL A 242 -4.80 -5.34 -19.24
CA VAL A 242 -5.53 -4.84 -18.07
C VAL A 242 -6.52 -5.89 -17.55
N GLN A 243 -7.25 -6.56 -18.43
CA GLN A 243 -8.18 -7.64 -18.06
C GLN A 243 -7.46 -8.83 -17.43
N SER A 244 -6.33 -9.26 -18.00
CA SER A 244 -5.54 -10.37 -17.47
C SER A 244 -5.04 -10.07 -16.04
N LEU A 245 -4.49 -8.88 -15.83
CA LEU A 245 -4.05 -8.40 -14.52
C LEU A 245 -5.21 -8.41 -13.53
N TRP A 246 -6.38 -7.85 -13.92
CA TRP A 246 -7.55 -7.81 -13.06
C TRP A 246 -8.09 -9.19 -12.74
N THR A 247 -8.19 -10.10 -13.71
CA THR A 247 -8.69 -11.46 -13.48
C THR A 247 -7.89 -12.17 -12.40
N MET A 248 -6.56 -12.09 -12.48
CA MET A 248 -5.68 -12.67 -11.48
C MET A 248 -5.87 -12.00 -10.12
N TYR A 249 -5.86 -10.67 -10.10
CA TYR A 249 -5.98 -9.92 -8.86
C TYR A 249 -7.32 -10.17 -8.15
N ALA A 250 -8.42 -10.18 -8.90
CA ALA A 250 -9.75 -10.46 -8.36
C ALA A 250 -9.85 -11.88 -7.78
N PHE A 251 -9.20 -12.86 -8.41
CA PHE A 251 -9.19 -14.22 -7.89
C PHE A 251 -8.37 -14.35 -6.59
N PHE A 252 -7.21 -13.68 -6.48
CA PHE A 252 -6.50 -13.56 -5.20
C PHE A 252 -7.41 -13.01 -4.11
N ARG A 253 -8.16 -11.95 -4.40
CA ARG A 253 -9.12 -11.36 -3.44
C ARG A 253 -10.26 -12.32 -3.08
N LEU A 254 -10.77 -13.11 -4.04
CA LEU A 254 -11.75 -14.16 -3.76
C LEU A 254 -11.22 -15.21 -2.80
N MET A 255 -9.92 -15.55 -2.90
CA MET A 255 -9.24 -16.48 -1.99
C MET A 255 -8.87 -15.88 -0.65
N GLY A 256 -9.16 -14.59 -0.42
CA GLY A 256 -8.83 -13.85 0.79
C GLY A 256 -7.40 -13.32 0.84
N GLU A 257 -6.64 -13.45 -0.23
CA GLU A 257 -5.26 -13.00 -0.32
C GLU A 257 -5.18 -11.54 -0.75
N TRP A 258 -4.40 -10.73 -0.02
CA TRP A 258 -4.31 -9.28 -0.23
C TRP A 258 -2.94 -8.93 -0.81
N MET A 259 -2.88 -8.95 -2.13
CA MET A 259 -1.66 -8.70 -2.88
C MET A 259 -1.51 -7.23 -3.25
N GLY A 260 -0.27 -6.75 -3.35
CA GLY A 260 0.05 -5.54 -4.09
C GLY A 260 -0.02 -5.80 -5.58
N ILE A 261 -0.33 -4.77 -6.37
CA ILE A 261 -0.34 -4.84 -7.84
C ILE A 261 1.06 -4.56 -8.41
N GLY A 262 1.81 -3.70 -7.73
CA GLY A 262 3.17 -3.38 -8.10
C GLY A 262 3.27 -2.36 -9.25
N ARG A 263 4.25 -2.52 -10.12
CA ARG A 263 4.68 -1.54 -11.14
C ARG A 263 3.79 -1.56 -12.37
N ILE A 264 2.56 -1.05 -12.21
CA ILE A 264 1.52 -1.13 -13.24
C ILE A 264 1.92 -0.43 -14.57
N ASP A 265 2.63 0.69 -14.51
CA ASP A 265 3.09 1.40 -15.69
C ASP A 265 4.18 0.63 -16.46
N LYS A 266 5.08 -0.07 -15.74
CA LYS A 266 6.04 -0.98 -16.35
C LYS A 266 5.35 -2.18 -17.02
N ILE A 267 4.37 -2.77 -16.33
CA ILE A 267 3.65 -3.96 -16.81
C ILE A 267 2.80 -3.62 -18.03
N LEU A 268 2.04 -2.54 -18.00
CA LEU A 268 1.05 -2.19 -19.01
C LEU A 268 1.58 -1.27 -20.12
N GLY A 269 2.63 -0.50 -19.83
CA GLY A 269 3.20 0.50 -20.76
C GLY A 269 3.58 -0.04 -22.13
N PRO A 270 4.24 -1.22 -22.24
CA PRO A 270 4.59 -1.80 -23.54
C PRO A 270 3.38 -2.10 -24.42
N TYR A 271 2.27 -2.56 -23.84
CA TYR A 271 1.02 -2.85 -24.57
C TYR A 271 0.36 -1.56 -25.04
N LEU A 272 0.26 -0.55 -24.17
CA LEU A 272 -0.31 0.75 -24.53
C LEU A 272 0.50 1.41 -25.64
N LYS A 273 1.82 1.44 -25.52
CA LYS A 273 2.72 2.02 -26.54
C LYS A 273 2.53 1.33 -27.91
N LYS A 274 2.39 0.00 -27.90
CA LYS A 274 2.13 -0.78 -29.12
C LYS A 274 0.80 -0.39 -29.77
N ASP A 275 -0.27 -0.31 -28.98
CA ASP A 275 -1.61 -0.04 -29.49
C ASP A 275 -1.75 1.40 -29.99
N LEU A 276 -1.19 2.39 -29.26
CA LEU A 276 -1.14 3.78 -29.71
C LEU A 276 -0.35 3.92 -31.03
N LYS A 277 0.78 3.21 -31.16
CA LYS A 277 1.59 3.22 -32.37
C LYS A 277 0.85 2.63 -33.57
N ASN A 278 0.08 1.58 -33.35
CA ASN A 278 -0.67 0.91 -34.39
C ASN A 278 -2.01 1.60 -34.72
N GLY A 279 -2.42 2.60 -33.91
CA GLY A 279 -3.71 3.25 -34.04
C GLY A 279 -4.91 2.36 -33.71
N THR A 280 -4.67 1.25 -32.98
CA THR A 280 -5.73 0.33 -32.53
C THR A 280 -6.42 0.79 -31.24
N LEU A 281 -5.83 1.76 -30.55
CA LEU A 281 -6.35 2.41 -29.36
C LEU A 281 -5.90 3.88 -29.34
N ASN A 282 -6.72 4.78 -28.84
CA ASN A 282 -6.34 6.14 -28.56
C ASN A 282 -6.18 6.37 -27.04
N ILE A 283 -5.71 7.55 -26.64
CA ILE A 283 -5.39 7.82 -25.24
C ILE A 283 -6.64 7.93 -24.36
N ASP A 284 -7.75 8.41 -24.90
CA ASP A 284 -9.00 8.54 -24.14
C ASP A 284 -9.64 7.18 -23.91
N GLU A 285 -9.62 6.29 -24.91
CA GLU A 285 -10.02 4.88 -24.77
C GLU A 285 -9.16 4.15 -23.74
N ALA A 286 -7.84 4.37 -23.76
CA ALA A 286 -6.93 3.79 -22.77
C ALA A 286 -7.23 4.29 -21.35
N ARG A 287 -7.58 5.58 -21.22
CA ARG A 287 -7.99 6.18 -19.94
C ARG A 287 -9.25 5.53 -19.42
N GLU A 288 -10.27 5.33 -20.24
CA GLU A 288 -11.52 4.66 -19.86
C GLU A 288 -11.27 3.22 -19.39
N ILE A 289 -10.50 2.41 -20.15
CA ILE A 289 -10.16 1.04 -19.74
C ILE A 289 -9.47 1.02 -18.39
N LEU A 290 -8.49 1.90 -18.19
CA LEU A 290 -7.74 1.97 -16.93
C LEU A 290 -8.59 2.53 -15.79
N ALA A 291 -9.52 3.45 -16.06
CA ALA A 291 -10.47 3.95 -15.08
C ALA A 291 -11.41 2.85 -14.57
N HIS A 292 -11.91 1.99 -15.46
CA HIS A 292 -12.72 0.83 -15.07
C HIS A 292 -11.94 -0.17 -14.20
N PHE A 293 -10.65 -0.37 -14.48
CA PHE A 293 -9.78 -1.12 -13.57
C PHE A 293 -9.68 -0.42 -12.21
N TRP A 294 -9.51 0.91 -12.19
CA TRP A 294 -9.39 1.68 -10.96
C TRP A 294 -10.66 1.63 -10.10
N ILE A 295 -11.83 1.71 -10.75
CA ILE A 295 -13.12 1.60 -10.09
C ILE A 295 -13.28 0.23 -9.40
N LYS A 296 -12.74 -0.83 -9.97
CA LYS A 296 -12.73 -2.16 -9.33
C LYS A 296 -12.01 -2.16 -7.97
N GLY A 297 -11.10 -1.22 -7.73
CA GLY A 297 -10.52 -0.99 -6.41
C GLY A 297 -11.55 -0.71 -5.32
N THR A 298 -12.74 -0.23 -5.65
CA THR A 298 -13.80 0.12 -4.68
C THR A 298 -14.72 -1.04 -4.29
N GLU A 299 -14.50 -2.26 -4.79
CA GLU A 299 -15.44 -3.38 -4.63
C GLU A 299 -15.80 -3.73 -3.18
N TRP A 300 -14.88 -3.49 -2.25
CA TRP A 300 -15.04 -3.83 -0.84
C TRP A 300 -15.48 -2.64 0.03
N ILE A 301 -15.63 -1.45 -0.52
CA ILE A 301 -16.09 -0.29 0.24
C ILE A 301 -17.40 -0.63 0.94
N GLY A 302 -17.50 -0.31 2.22
CA GLY A 302 -18.66 -0.60 3.06
C GLY A 302 -18.64 -1.98 3.74
N ARG A 303 -17.61 -2.82 3.51
CA ARG A 303 -17.50 -4.17 4.14
C ARG A 303 -16.26 -4.38 5.01
N HIS A 304 -15.33 -3.44 4.98
CA HIS A 304 -14.03 -3.61 5.63
C HIS A 304 -13.97 -3.05 7.07
N GLN A 305 -15.05 -2.49 7.58
CA GLN A 305 -15.09 -1.74 8.84
C GLN A 305 -14.65 -2.54 10.07
N ASP A 306 -14.86 -3.87 10.07
CA ASP A 306 -14.59 -4.72 11.24
C ASP A 306 -13.22 -5.40 11.19
N ALA A 307 -12.48 -5.26 10.08
CA ALA A 307 -11.26 -6.01 9.85
C ALA A 307 -10.11 -5.33 10.56
N PHE A 308 -9.67 -4.86 11.34
CA PHE A 308 -8.57 -4.14 12.02
C PHE A 308 -9.06 -3.01 12.93
N GLY A 309 -10.04 -3.30 13.77
CA GLY A 309 -10.40 -2.39 14.84
C GLY A 309 -10.91 -1.04 14.35
N ALA A 310 -11.85 -1.02 13.41
CA ALA A 310 -12.47 0.18 12.88
C ALA A 310 -11.50 1.13 12.14
N SER A 311 -10.50 0.59 11.45
CA SER A 311 -9.51 1.34 10.65
C SER A 311 -10.06 1.88 9.32
N GLY A 312 -11.38 1.88 9.14
CA GLY A 312 -12.07 2.40 7.98
C GLY A 312 -12.44 1.32 6.95
N ASP A 313 -12.97 1.77 5.83
CA ASP A 313 -13.45 0.93 4.74
C ASP A 313 -12.43 0.81 3.59
N ALA A 314 -11.17 1.01 3.87
CA ALA A 314 -10.09 0.89 2.92
C ALA A 314 -9.87 -0.55 2.47
N GLN A 315 -9.34 -0.69 1.27
CA GLN A 315 -8.93 -1.97 0.72
C GLN A 315 -7.42 -2.12 0.89
N PHE A 316 -7.02 -2.80 1.95
CA PHE A 316 -5.62 -2.89 2.34
C PHE A 316 -4.76 -3.56 1.28
N TYR A 317 -3.52 -3.07 1.17
CA TYR A 317 -2.38 -3.73 0.54
C TYR A 317 -2.43 -3.91 -0.98
N GLN A 318 -3.37 -3.27 -1.67
CA GLN A 318 -3.45 -3.29 -3.13
C GLN A 318 -2.59 -2.20 -3.80
N ASN A 319 -1.35 -2.07 -3.37
CA ASN A 319 -0.47 -0.97 -3.75
C ASN A 319 -0.10 -0.98 -5.22
N ILE A 320 -0.02 0.24 -5.77
CA ILE A 320 0.48 0.51 -7.12
C ILE A 320 1.73 1.36 -7.04
N ILE A 321 2.73 0.95 -7.79
CA ILE A 321 3.99 1.69 -7.96
C ILE A 321 4.05 2.27 -9.36
N LEU A 322 4.51 3.52 -9.44
CA LEU A 322 4.73 4.24 -10.69
C LEU A 322 6.17 4.73 -10.81
N GLY A 323 6.63 4.89 -12.04
CA GLY A 323 7.93 5.48 -12.38
C GLY A 323 9.13 4.66 -11.94
N GLY A 324 10.24 5.35 -11.75
CA GLY A 324 11.52 4.76 -11.42
C GLY A 324 12.21 4.08 -12.60
N ILE A 325 13.27 3.32 -12.33
CA ILE A 325 14.07 2.66 -13.36
C ILE A 325 13.75 1.15 -13.45
N ASP A 326 13.99 0.57 -14.62
CA ASP A 326 13.97 -0.87 -14.85
C ASP A 326 15.29 -1.55 -14.41
N LYS A 327 15.38 -2.88 -14.51
CA LYS A 327 16.59 -3.66 -14.18
C LYS A 327 17.85 -3.17 -14.90
N HIS A 328 17.72 -2.59 -16.09
CA HIS A 328 18.82 -2.05 -16.89
C HIS A 328 19.15 -0.59 -16.54
N GLY A 329 18.38 0.03 -15.66
CA GLY A 329 18.53 1.42 -15.26
C GLY A 329 17.92 2.44 -16.22
N ASN A 330 16.96 2.04 -17.07
CA ASN A 330 16.20 2.94 -17.93
C ASN A 330 14.98 3.48 -17.18
N GLU A 331 14.65 4.76 -17.42
CA GLU A 331 13.45 5.39 -16.86
C GLU A 331 12.17 4.72 -17.38
N VAL A 332 11.22 4.40 -16.49
CA VAL A 332 9.98 3.67 -16.78
C VAL A 332 8.79 4.59 -16.98
N THR A 333 8.83 5.84 -16.47
CA THR A 333 7.71 6.79 -16.62
C THR A 333 7.21 6.84 -18.07
N ASN A 334 5.93 6.55 -18.27
CA ASN A 334 5.30 6.45 -19.58
C ASN A 334 3.84 6.95 -19.53
N GLU A 335 3.09 6.75 -20.60
CA GLU A 335 1.71 7.22 -20.73
C GLU A 335 0.80 6.64 -19.63
N VAL A 336 0.98 5.37 -19.22
CA VAL A 336 0.20 4.75 -18.13
C VAL A 336 0.41 5.50 -16.81
N THR A 337 1.66 5.93 -16.53
CA THR A 337 1.97 6.73 -15.34
C THR A 337 1.08 7.97 -15.24
N TYR A 338 0.96 8.71 -16.33
CA TYR A 338 0.14 9.93 -16.37
C TYR A 338 -1.35 9.66 -16.41
N LEU A 339 -1.80 8.59 -17.10
CA LEU A 339 -3.21 8.18 -17.11
C LEU A 339 -3.69 7.80 -15.70
N VAL A 340 -2.88 7.09 -14.92
CA VAL A 340 -3.19 6.78 -13.51
C VAL A 340 -3.37 8.07 -12.71
N LEU A 341 -2.45 9.02 -12.85
CA LEU A 341 -2.55 10.32 -12.16
C LEU A 341 -3.77 11.14 -12.62
N ASP A 342 -4.17 11.05 -13.89
CA ASP A 342 -5.39 11.69 -14.39
C ASP A 342 -6.65 11.07 -13.76
N ILE A 343 -6.70 9.72 -13.66
CA ILE A 343 -7.84 8.99 -13.12
C ILE A 343 -8.03 9.27 -11.63
N VAL A 344 -6.96 9.24 -10.84
CA VAL A 344 -7.07 9.51 -9.39
C VAL A 344 -7.40 10.97 -9.11
N GLU A 345 -6.93 11.91 -9.94
CA GLU A 345 -7.34 13.31 -9.84
C GLU A 345 -8.84 13.48 -10.10
N GLU A 346 -9.38 12.81 -11.12
CA GLU A 346 -10.77 13.00 -11.54
C GLU A 346 -11.77 12.21 -10.68
N LEU A 347 -11.51 10.94 -10.39
CA LEU A 347 -12.42 10.07 -9.64
C LEU A 347 -12.24 10.18 -8.13
N HIS A 348 -11.11 10.67 -7.68
CA HIS A 348 -10.79 10.83 -6.26
C HIS A 348 -10.93 9.54 -5.43
N ILE A 349 -10.68 8.41 -6.08
CA ILE A 349 -10.67 7.08 -5.45
C ILE A 349 -9.30 6.87 -4.81
N SER A 350 -9.26 6.65 -3.49
CA SER A 350 -8.03 6.43 -2.72
C SER A 350 -7.54 4.99 -2.72
N ASP A 351 -8.35 4.08 -3.16
CA ASP A 351 -8.00 2.68 -3.41
C ASP A 351 -7.81 2.52 -4.93
N PHE A 352 -6.73 2.21 -5.35
CA PHE A 352 -5.46 1.71 -4.91
C PHE A 352 -4.51 2.79 -4.36
N PRO A 353 -3.81 2.59 -3.23
CA PRO A 353 -2.76 3.50 -2.79
C PRO A 353 -1.61 3.52 -3.80
N ILE A 354 -1.14 4.73 -4.14
CA ILE A 354 -0.08 4.92 -5.11
C ILE A 354 1.20 5.37 -4.41
N ALA A 355 2.33 4.81 -4.83
CA ALA A 355 3.63 5.40 -4.55
C ALA A 355 4.42 5.58 -5.84
N VAL A 356 5.14 6.71 -5.96
CA VAL A 356 5.97 7.02 -7.12
C VAL A 356 7.43 6.94 -6.72
N ARG A 357 8.23 6.22 -7.51
CA ARG A 357 9.68 6.13 -7.32
C ARG A 357 10.35 7.32 -7.98
N LEU A 358 10.98 8.17 -7.17
CA LEU A 358 11.65 9.40 -7.61
C LEU A 358 13.17 9.21 -7.53
N GLY A 359 13.81 9.09 -8.68
CA GLY A 359 15.25 8.95 -8.82
C GLY A 359 15.87 10.11 -9.59
N LYS A 360 17.17 10.02 -9.83
CA LYS A 360 17.92 11.02 -10.61
C LYS A 360 17.45 11.15 -12.07
N LYS A 361 16.84 10.10 -12.62
CA LYS A 361 16.33 10.08 -14.00
C LYS A 361 14.88 10.51 -14.13
N THR A 362 14.17 10.68 -13.01
CA THR A 362 12.76 11.06 -13.01
C THR A 362 12.54 12.40 -13.70
N PRO A 363 11.64 12.48 -14.69
CA PRO A 363 11.38 13.74 -15.42
C PRO A 363 10.79 14.82 -14.50
N ASP A 364 11.24 16.07 -14.65
CA ASP A 364 10.72 17.22 -13.88
C ASP A 364 9.19 17.37 -13.98
N LYS A 365 8.63 17.06 -15.14
CA LYS A 365 7.18 17.09 -15.36
C LYS A 365 6.42 16.11 -14.47
N LEU A 366 7.03 14.99 -14.07
CA LEU A 366 6.39 14.03 -13.16
C LEU A 366 6.29 14.58 -11.74
N PHE A 367 7.34 15.22 -11.22
CA PHE A 367 7.28 15.92 -9.93
C PHE A 367 6.15 16.95 -9.89
N ARG A 368 6.04 17.74 -10.95
CA ARG A 368 4.97 18.71 -11.06
C ARG A 368 3.59 18.07 -11.10
N ARG A 369 3.41 16.97 -11.88
CA ARG A 369 2.13 16.27 -12.00
C ARG A 369 1.72 15.63 -10.67
N ILE A 370 2.66 15.04 -9.93
CA ILE A 370 2.40 14.52 -8.58
C ILE A 370 1.92 15.65 -7.67
N ALA A 371 2.60 16.80 -7.65
CA ALA A 371 2.21 17.95 -6.84
C ALA A 371 0.80 18.47 -7.18
N GLU A 372 0.44 18.48 -8.47
CA GLU A 372 -0.90 18.84 -8.93
C GLU A 372 -1.98 17.91 -8.36
N VAL A 373 -1.71 16.60 -8.31
CA VAL A 373 -2.64 15.60 -7.76
C VAL A 373 -2.68 15.64 -6.24
N GLN A 374 -1.53 15.70 -5.58
CA GLN A 374 -1.44 15.70 -4.11
C GLN A 374 -2.22 16.83 -3.45
N ARG A 375 -2.27 18.01 -4.05
CA ARG A 375 -2.98 19.17 -3.48
C ARG A 375 -4.50 18.97 -3.34
N TYR A 376 -5.07 17.97 -4.01
CA TYR A 376 -6.48 17.61 -3.87
C TYR A 376 -6.77 16.78 -2.61
N GLY A 377 -5.74 16.39 -1.86
CA GLY A 377 -5.88 15.71 -0.57
C GLY A 377 -5.99 14.19 -0.66
N GLY A 378 -6.33 13.58 0.45
CA GLY A 378 -6.50 12.13 0.60
C GLY A 378 -5.20 11.35 0.69
N GLY A 379 -4.04 12.00 0.64
CA GLY A 379 -2.74 11.34 0.69
C GLY A 379 -2.56 10.21 -0.33
N ILE A 380 -3.25 10.31 -1.50
CA ILE A 380 -3.39 9.20 -2.46
C ILE A 380 -2.03 8.85 -3.08
N VAL A 381 -1.18 9.86 -3.34
CA VAL A 381 0.13 9.68 -3.97
C VAL A 381 1.24 9.94 -2.97
N SER A 382 2.00 8.90 -2.67
CA SER A 382 3.22 8.94 -1.85
C SER A 382 4.47 8.85 -2.73
N VAL A 383 5.65 9.10 -2.17
CA VAL A 383 6.89 9.09 -2.94
C VAL A 383 8.01 8.34 -2.23
N TYR A 384 8.81 7.60 -3.01
CA TYR A 384 10.09 7.02 -2.59
C TYR A 384 11.26 7.85 -3.12
N SER A 385 12.35 7.92 -2.37
CA SER A 385 13.67 8.22 -2.92
C SER A 385 14.27 6.93 -3.46
N GLU A 386 14.21 6.75 -4.76
CA GLU A 386 14.55 5.51 -5.45
C GLU A 386 15.99 5.07 -5.19
N ASP A 387 16.94 6.00 -5.34
CA ASP A 387 18.37 5.70 -5.21
C ASP A 387 18.70 5.16 -3.80
N THR A 388 18.10 5.72 -2.75
CA THR A 388 18.26 5.29 -1.35
C THR A 388 17.77 3.87 -1.14
N VAL A 389 16.57 3.55 -1.67
CA VAL A 389 16.00 2.20 -1.53
C VAL A 389 16.85 1.17 -2.26
N ILE A 390 17.25 1.45 -3.51
CA ILE A 390 18.10 0.54 -4.30
C ILE A 390 19.43 0.29 -3.59
N GLU A 391 20.10 1.35 -3.13
CA GLU A 391 21.38 1.22 -2.41
C GLU A 391 21.23 0.33 -1.17
N GLY A 392 20.18 0.54 -0.39
CA GLY A 392 19.93 -0.24 0.79
C GLY A 392 19.65 -1.72 0.51
N LEU A 393 18.86 -2.02 -0.52
CA LEU A 393 18.61 -3.41 -0.95
C LEU A 393 19.89 -4.10 -1.41
N VAL A 394 20.77 -3.39 -2.13
CA VAL A 394 22.08 -3.90 -2.53
C VAL A 394 22.97 -4.17 -1.30
N LYS A 395 22.96 -3.30 -0.29
CA LYS A 395 23.68 -3.52 0.98
C LYS A 395 23.18 -4.76 1.74
N LEU A 396 21.92 -5.12 1.56
CA LEU A 396 21.34 -6.37 2.10
C LEU A 396 21.72 -7.62 1.29
N GLY A 397 22.48 -7.49 0.19
CA GLY A 397 22.93 -8.58 -0.65
C GLY A 397 22.02 -8.91 -1.83
N ILE A 398 21.00 -8.10 -2.11
CA ILE A 398 20.17 -8.27 -3.30
C ILE A 398 20.93 -7.73 -4.53
N PRO A 399 21.05 -8.51 -5.63
CA PRO A 399 21.71 -8.06 -6.84
C PRO A 399 21.12 -6.74 -7.38
N LEU A 400 21.96 -5.86 -7.91
CA LEU A 400 21.56 -4.53 -8.38
C LEU A 400 20.40 -4.57 -9.40
N GLU A 401 20.40 -5.54 -10.31
CA GLU A 401 19.33 -5.69 -11.30
C GLU A 401 17.98 -5.97 -10.63
N ASP A 402 17.95 -6.84 -9.63
CA ASP A 402 16.75 -7.15 -8.86
C ASP A 402 16.38 -5.99 -7.93
N ALA A 403 17.35 -5.37 -7.26
CA ALA A 403 17.12 -4.21 -6.41
C ALA A 403 16.45 -3.05 -7.18
N ARG A 404 16.79 -2.85 -8.45
CA ARG A 404 16.14 -1.87 -9.33
C ARG A 404 14.67 -2.19 -9.64
N GLU A 405 14.26 -3.42 -9.49
CA GLU A 405 12.88 -3.86 -9.74
C GLU A 405 11.98 -3.75 -8.51
N TYR A 406 12.47 -3.22 -7.39
CA TYR A 406 11.69 -3.17 -6.16
C TYR A 406 10.31 -2.52 -6.35
N THR A 407 9.39 -3.04 -5.60
CA THR A 407 8.05 -2.48 -5.37
C THR A 407 7.82 -2.34 -3.88
N ASN A 408 6.71 -1.75 -3.49
CA ASN A 408 6.30 -1.87 -2.11
C ASN A 408 5.42 -3.11 -1.90
N ASP A 409 5.31 -3.44 -0.64
CA ASP A 409 4.39 -4.39 -0.07
C ASP A 409 3.53 -3.65 0.96
N GLY A 410 2.35 -4.10 1.21
CA GLY A 410 1.46 -3.55 2.24
C GLY A 410 1.40 -2.03 2.28
N CYS A 411 2.34 -1.41 2.99
CA CYS A 411 2.39 0.03 3.18
C CYS A 411 3.52 0.70 2.39
N TRP A 412 4.77 0.42 2.76
CA TRP A 412 5.97 1.02 2.17
C TRP A 412 7.21 0.11 2.24
N GLU A 413 7.05 -1.12 2.65
CA GLU A 413 8.14 -2.08 2.73
C GLU A 413 8.67 -2.39 1.33
N ALA A 414 9.98 -2.25 1.13
CA ALA A 414 10.58 -2.52 -0.17
C ALA A 414 10.85 -4.02 -0.35
N ILE A 415 10.27 -4.60 -1.38
CA ILE A 415 10.41 -6.00 -1.78
C ILE A 415 10.69 -6.14 -3.27
N ILE A 416 11.13 -7.32 -3.69
CA ILE A 416 11.29 -7.64 -5.12
C ILE A 416 10.05 -8.41 -5.57
N PRO A 417 9.22 -7.87 -6.48
CA PRO A 417 7.98 -8.49 -6.89
C PRO A 417 8.22 -9.88 -7.48
N GLY A 418 7.46 -10.85 -7.02
CA GLY A 418 7.57 -12.23 -7.48
C GLY A 418 8.88 -12.94 -7.12
N LYS A 419 9.77 -12.35 -6.31
CA LYS A 419 11.02 -12.97 -5.85
C LYS A 419 11.17 -12.98 -4.34
N SER A 420 10.44 -12.12 -3.63
CA SER A 420 10.48 -12.03 -2.18
C SER A 420 9.33 -12.81 -1.54
N SER A 421 9.61 -13.51 -0.45
CA SER A 421 8.61 -13.81 0.57
C SER A 421 8.88 -12.93 1.80
N PHE A 422 7.81 -12.45 2.42
CA PHE A 422 7.90 -11.40 3.42
C PHE A 422 7.16 -11.78 4.70
N ILE A 423 7.85 -11.69 5.82
CA ILE A 423 7.24 -11.75 7.15
C ILE A 423 7.71 -10.54 7.94
N TYR A 424 6.77 -9.77 8.47
CA TYR A 424 7.08 -8.61 9.29
C TYR A 424 6.55 -8.76 10.72
N SER A 425 7.14 -7.98 11.63
CA SER A 425 6.72 -7.89 13.03
C SER A 425 6.79 -6.45 13.51
N PRO A 426 5.62 -5.78 13.73
CA PRO A 426 5.57 -4.46 14.33
C PRO A 426 5.74 -4.55 15.84
N ASN A 427 6.62 -3.73 16.40
CA ASN A 427 6.95 -3.72 17.82
C ASN A 427 7.04 -2.29 18.35
N ASP A 428 6.83 -2.12 19.64
CA ASP A 428 6.98 -0.85 20.32
C ASP A 428 8.38 -0.77 20.96
N MET A 429 9.11 0.34 20.75
CA MET A 429 10.45 0.52 21.31
C MET A 429 10.39 1.03 22.75
N LEU A 430 9.31 1.72 23.15
CA LEU A 430 9.18 2.29 24.49
C LEU A 430 9.32 1.29 25.64
N PRO A 431 8.84 0.03 25.57
CA PRO A 431 9.10 -0.97 26.61
C PRO A 431 10.57 -1.19 26.93
N SER A 432 11.47 -1.03 25.94
CA SER A 432 12.93 -1.13 26.18
C SER A 432 13.45 0.06 27.00
N LEU A 433 12.92 1.26 26.74
CA LEU A 433 13.21 2.44 27.55
C LEU A 433 12.63 2.31 28.99
N TYR A 434 11.39 1.83 29.11
CA TYR A 434 10.76 1.59 30.40
C TYR A 434 11.52 0.57 31.25
N SER A 435 12.09 -0.45 30.61
CA SER A 435 12.95 -1.42 31.29
C SER A 435 14.20 -0.77 31.86
N ALA A 436 14.91 0.06 31.08
CA ALA A 436 16.09 0.80 31.56
C ALA A 436 15.73 1.77 32.69
N LEU A 437 14.57 2.42 32.61
CA LEU A 437 14.07 3.33 33.65
C LEU A 437 13.40 2.61 34.83
N LYS A 438 13.29 1.29 34.81
CA LYS A 438 12.59 0.48 35.84
C LYS A 438 11.17 0.97 36.14
N MET A 439 10.46 1.39 35.11
CA MET A 439 9.13 2.02 35.27
C MET A 439 8.08 1.09 35.91
N ASN A 440 8.24 -0.22 35.78
CA ASN A 440 7.34 -1.24 36.33
C ASN A 440 7.90 -1.91 37.62
N GLU A 441 8.99 -1.39 38.17
CA GLU A 441 9.64 -1.92 39.36
C GLU A 441 9.43 -0.99 40.56
N GLU A 442 9.50 -1.54 41.76
CA GLU A 442 9.46 -0.73 43.00
C GLU A 442 10.75 0.05 43.20
N THR A 443 11.88 -0.50 42.73
CA THR A 443 13.19 0.14 42.79
C THR A 443 13.40 1.12 41.67
N ASN A 444 14.13 2.20 41.94
CA ASN A 444 14.52 3.15 40.90
C ASN A 444 15.88 2.77 40.28
N PRO A 445 16.15 3.21 39.03
CA PRO A 445 17.43 2.96 38.38
C PRO A 445 18.56 3.75 39.07
N ASP A 446 19.75 3.18 39.07
CA ASP A 446 20.97 3.84 39.57
C ASP A 446 22.05 3.78 38.47
N TYR A 447 22.18 4.86 37.70
CA TYR A 447 23.18 5.00 36.65
C TYR A 447 24.04 6.25 36.95
N PRO A 448 25.37 6.09 37.03
CA PRO A 448 26.28 7.18 37.36
C PRO A 448 26.34 8.27 36.28
N ASP A 449 26.04 7.91 35.03
CA ASP A 449 26.07 8.80 33.87
C ASP A 449 25.05 8.40 32.81
N PHE A 450 24.86 9.26 31.83
CA PHE A 450 23.91 9.01 30.71
C PHE A 450 24.30 7.78 29.88
N GLU A 451 25.61 7.54 29.69
CA GLU A 451 26.08 6.44 28.86
C GLU A 451 25.73 5.08 29.48
N SER A 452 25.78 4.98 30.82
CA SER A 452 25.37 3.77 31.56
C SER A 452 23.87 3.49 31.42
N LEU A 453 23.05 4.54 31.49
CA LEU A 453 21.60 4.42 31.22
C LEU A 453 21.34 4.02 29.76
N TYR A 454 22.02 4.66 28.82
CA TYR A 454 21.88 4.35 27.39
C TYR A 454 22.29 2.92 27.07
N ALA A 455 23.37 2.42 27.67
CA ALA A 455 23.82 1.03 27.53
C ALA A 455 22.75 0.04 28.01
N SER A 456 22.12 0.30 29.16
CA SER A 456 21.01 -0.53 29.68
C SER A 456 19.79 -0.53 28.74
N PHE A 457 19.47 0.61 28.14
CA PHE A 457 18.43 0.69 27.10
C PHE A 457 18.80 -0.18 25.88
N CYS A 458 20.05 -0.12 25.42
CA CYS A 458 20.52 -0.92 24.30
C CYS A 458 20.46 -2.43 24.58
N GLU A 459 20.83 -2.88 25.80
CA GLU A 459 20.72 -4.29 26.20
C GLU A 459 19.26 -4.78 26.16
N ALA A 460 18.33 -3.97 26.68
CA ALA A 460 16.90 -4.30 26.64
C ALA A 460 16.37 -4.39 25.20
N LEU A 461 16.80 -3.47 24.33
CA LEU A 461 16.41 -3.45 22.92
C LEU A 461 16.98 -4.63 22.16
N GLU A 462 18.27 -4.98 22.35
CA GLU A 462 18.92 -6.13 21.69
C GLU A 462 18.27 -7.45 22.09
N SER A 463 17.93 -7.60 23.38
CA SER A 463 17.16 -8.76 23.87
C SER A 463 15.81 -8.85 23.18
N HIS A 464 15.11 -7.71 22.99
CA HIS A 464 13.83 -7.65 22.30
C HIS A 464 13.96 -8.06 20.81
N VAL A 465 14.91 -7.47 20.08
CA VAL A 465 15.23 -7.80 18.69
C VAL A 465 15.52 -9.31 18.51
N THR A 466 16.36 -9.87 19.38
CA THR A 466 16.71 -11.28 19.35
C THR A 466 15.51 -12.21 19.53
N ARG A 467 14.61 -11.86 20.47
CA ARG A 467 13.39 -12.63 20.73
C ARG A 467 12.46 -12.63 19.52
N ILE A 468 12.33 -11.48 18.83
CA ILE A 468 11.47 -11.35 17.65
C ILE A 468 12.02 -12.23 16.50
N HIS A 469 13.31 -12.15 16.21
CA HIS A 469 13.90 -12.96 15.14
C HIS A 469 13.75 -14.46 15.41
N LYS A 470 13.91 -14.91 16.65
CA LYS A 470 13.64 -16.32 17.01
C LYS A 470 12.19 -16.73 16.73
N ALA A 471 11.23 -15.83 17.02
CA ALA A 471 9.82 -16.10 16.74
C ALA A 471 9.52 -16.15 15.23
N LEU A 472 10.11 -15.26 14.44
CA LEU A 472 9.95 -15.25 12.99
C LEU A 472 10.57 -16.50 12.34
N ASP A 473 11.74 -16.95 12.79
CA ASP A 473 12.38 -18.18 12.28
C ASP A 473 11.49 -19.43 12.43
N LEU A 474 10.63 -19.49 13.46
CA LEU A 474 9.71 -20.61 13.64
C LEU A 474 8.62 -20.66 12.58
N ARG A 475 8.19 -19.50 12.06
CA ARG A 475 7.12 -19.43 11.06
C ARG A 475 7.51 -20.08 9.73
N TRP A 476 8.78 -20.03 9.33
CA TRP A 476 9.28 -20.65 8.11
C TRP A 476 9.46 -22.17 8.17
N LYS A 477 9.23 -22.80 9.32
CA LYS A 477 9.26 -24.25 9.47
C LYS A 477 7.92 -24.91 9.17
N ASP A 478 6.88 -24.12 9.02
CA ASP A 478 5.54 -24.64 8.77
C ASP A 478 5.32 -24.93 7.29
N LYS A 479 5.55 -26.19 6.91
CA LYS A 479 5.21 -26.72 5.59
C LYS A 479 3.70 -27.00 5.43
N ASN A 480 2.91 -26.83 6.50
CA ASN A 480 1.50 -27.19 6.51
C ASN A 480 0.56 -26.06 6.11
N SER A 481 1.07 -24.84 5.98
CA SER A 481 0.26 -23.68 5.59
C SER A 481 0.03 -23.66 4.08
N PRO A 482 -1.22 -23.79 3.62
CA PRO A 482 -1.55 -23.79 2.20
C PRO A 482 -1.48 -22.38 1.61
N CYS A 483 -0.72 -22.22 0.52
CA CYS A 483 -0.50 -20.94 -0.16
C CYS A 483 -0.11 -21.13 -1.64
N CYS A 484 -0.79 -22.03 -2.32
CA CYS A 484 -0.41 -22.45 -3.68
C CYS A 484 -0.42 -21.30 -4.67
N LEU A 485 -1.47 -20.46 -4.67
CA LEU A 485 -1.62 -19.38 -5.65
C LEU A 485 -0.45 -18.36 -5.58
N ALA A 486 -0.09 -17.90 -4.37
CA ALA A 486 1.08 -17.04 -4.19
C ALA A 486 2.38 -17.72 -4.63
N SER A 487 2.50 -19.04 -4.40
CA SER A 487 3.68 -19.82 -4.79
C SER A 487 3.86 -19.94 -6.30
N ILE A 488 2.77 -20.01 -7.08
CA ILE A 488 2.81 -20.02 -8.54
C ILE A 488 3.50 -18.76 -9.10
N PHE A 489 3.22 -17.61 -8.51
CA PHE A 489 3.71 -16.31 -8.95
C PHE A 489 4.92 -15.79 -8.16
N THR A 490 5.60 -16.68 -7.41
CA THR A 490 6.84 -16.36 -6.69
C THR A 490 7.96 -17.29 -7.12
N GLU A 491 8.99 -16.73 -7.77
CA GLU A 491 10.16 -17.46 -8.25
C GLU A 491 10.87 -18.19 -7.10
N GLY A 492 11.34 -19.38 -7.38
CA GLY A 492 11.99 -20.27 -6.42
C GLY A 492 11.03 -21.23 -5.72
N CYS A 493 9.73 -20.92 -5.61
CA CYS A 493 8.80 -21.79 -4.89
C CYS A 493 8.58 -23.12 -5.62
N LEU A 494 8.09 -23.06 -6.85
CA LEU A 494 7.85 -24.27 -7.65
C LEU A 494 9.15 -25.01 -7.99
N GLU A 495 10.21 -24.25 -8.26
CA GLU A 495 11.55 -24.76 -8.60
C GLU A 495 12.15 -25.59 -7.48
N LYS A 496 12.05 -25.14 -6.24
CA LYS A 496 12.57 -25.83 -5.05
C LYS A 496 11.58 -26.85 -4.48
N GLY A 497 10.34 -26.89 -4.96
CA GLY A 497 9.26 -27.65 -4.34
C GLY A 497 8.91 -27.19 -2.93
N VAL A 498 9.11 -25.89 -2.63
CA VAL A 498 8.91 -25.28 -1.31
C VAL A 498 7.93 -24.09 -1.46
N SER A 499 6.82 -24.15 -0.75
CA SER A 499 5.78 -23.13 -0.85
C SER A 499 6.25 -21.75 -0.35
N TYR A 500 5.52 -20.70 -0.70
CA TYR A 500 5.79 -19.33 -0.29
C TYR A 500 5.97 -19.20 1.24
N LEU A 501 5.03 -19.72 2.03
CA LEU A 501 5.08 -19.69 3.50
C LEU A 501 6.14 -20.59 4.12
N ALA A 502 6.64 -21.57 3.39
CA ALA A 502 7.76 -22.41 3.82
C ALA A 502 9.15 -21.82 3.43
N GLY A 503 9.17 -20.61 2.85
CA GLY A 503 10.43 -19.92 2.48
C GLY A 503 10.99 -20.31 1.13
N GLY A 504 10.13 -20.69 0.16
CA GLY A 504 10.54 -21.11 -1.18
C GLY A 504 11.06 -19.97 -2.07
N ALA A 505 10.68 -18.73 -1.80
CA ALA A 505 11.09 -17.57 -2.58
C ALA A 505 12.62 -17.43 -2.72
N ILE A 506 13.06 -16.65 -3.71
CA ILE A 506 14.49 -16.33 -3.90
C ILE A 506 15.01 -15.51 -2.72
N TYR A 507 14.24 -14.52 -2.25
CA TYR A 507 14.59 -13.61 -1.16
C TYR A 507 13.60 -13.75 0.00
N PRO A 508 13.81 -14.66 0.96
CA PRO A 508 13.01 -14.69 2.17
C PRO A 508 13.43 -13.55 3.11
N LEU A 509 12.47 -12.68 3.45
CA LEU A 509 12.68 -11.47 4.24
C LEU A 509 12.02 -11.61 5.63
N HIS A 510 12.81 -11.40 6.70
CA HIS A 510 12.33 -11.23 8.07
C HIS A 510 12.45 -9.76 8.48
N ALA A 511 11.38 -9.01 8.38
CA ALA A 511 11.37 -7.58 8.64
C ALA A 511 10.93 -7.28 10.08
N ILE A 512 11.82 -6.71 10.86
CA ILE A 512 11.48 -6.16 12.17
C ILE A 512 11.22 -4.68 12.03
N HIS A 513 10.08 -4.23 12.56
CA HIS A 513 9.73 -2.82 12.63
C HIS A 513 9.57 -2.38 14.08
N PHE A 514 10.14 -1.23 14.42
CA PHE A 514 9.88 -0.57 15.69
C PHE A 514 9.17 0.77 15.46
N GLY A 515 8.08 0.99 16.21
CA GLY A 515 7.46 2.30 16.39
C GLY A 515 7.94 2.96 17.68
N GLY A 516 7.62 4.24 17.86
CA GLY A 516 8.00 5.00 19.03
C GLY A 516 9.48 5.40 19.10
N VAL A 517 10.21 5.26 17.99
CA VAL A 517 11.66 5.58 17.95
C VAL A 517 11.91 7.06 18.18
N SER A 518 11.08 7.93 17.57
CA SER A 518 11.15 9.38 17.78
C SER A 518 10.87 9.76 19.23
N ASP A 519 9.88 9.11 19.86
CA ASP A 519 9.51 9.36 21.25
C ASP A 519 10.60 8.89 22.22
N VAL A 520 11.23 7.74 21.94
CA VAL A 520 12.39 7.22 22.68
C VAL A 520 13.59 8.17 22.56
N ALA A 521 13.91 8.62 21.34
CA ALA A 521 15.02 9.53 21.11
C ALA A 521 14.82 10.88 21.81
N ASN A 522 13.60 11.46 21.71
CA ASN A 522 13.24 12.68 22.41
C ASN A 522 13.32 12.50 23.95
N SER A 523 12.85 11.37 24.47
CA SER A 523 12.91 11.02 25.88
C SER A 523 14.34 10.91 26.42
N LEU A 524 15.20 10.20 25.70
CA LEU A 524 16.62 10.07 26.02
C LEU A 524 17.34 11.42 25.96
N TYR A 525 17.00 12.27 24.99
CA TYR A 525 17.53 13.62 24.88
C TYR A 525 17.13 14.48 26.08
N VAL A 526 15.87 14.43 26.53
CA VAL A 526 15.39 15.15 27.71
C VAL A 526 16.11 14.67 28.97
N ILE A 527 16.24 13.35 29.17
CA ILE A 527 16.97 12.79 30.32
C ILE A 527 18.41 13.29 30.32
N LYS A 528 19.10 13.17 29.18
CA LYS A 528 20.49 13.63 29.04
C LYS A 528 20.64 15.10 29.49
N LYS A 529 19.76 15.96 29.00
CA LYS A 529 19.80 17.40 29.31
C LYS A 529 19.43 17.71 30.75
N LEU A 530 18.24 17.32 31.22
CA LEU A 530 17.71 17.71 32.51
C LEU A 530 18.44 17.06 33.71
N VAL A 531 18.79 15.76 33.53
CA VAL A 531 19.38 14.99 34.65
C VAL A 531 20.89 15.13 34.68
N TYR A 532 21.57 14.84 33.56
CA TYR A 532 23.03 14.67 33.55
C TYR A 532 23.81 15.94 33.13
N GLU A 533 23.24 16.79 32.26
CA GLU A 533 23.95 18.02 31.88
C GLU A 533 23.56 19.23 32.75
N ASP A 534 22.26 19.47 32.91
CA ASP A 534 21.77 20.64 33.64
C ASP A 534 21.62 20.40 35.16
N ASN A 535 21.65 19.13 35.63
CA ASN A 535 21.42 18.71 37.00
C ASN A 535 20.18 19.36 37.62
N TYR A 536 19.09 19.50 36.81
CA TYR A 536 17.85 20.13 37.26
C TYR A 536 17.09 19.28 38.28
N LEU A 537 17.15 17.96 38.13
CA LEU A 537 16.62 16.94 39.05
C LEU A 537 17.44 15.66 38.89
N THR A 538 17.37 14.79 39.89
CA THR A 538 17.99 13.47 39.84
C THR A 538 17.17 12.51 38.93
N LEU A 539 17.80 11.46 38.43
CA LEU A 539 17.10 10.43 37.67
C LEU A 539 15.95 9.80 38.46
N ASN A 540 16.17 9.55 39.76
CA ASN A 540 15.16 8.95 40.62
C ASN A 540 13.93 9.84 40.78
N GLU A 541 14.14 11.15 41.04
CA GLU A 541 13.04 12.12 41.09
C GLU A 541 12.27 12.16 39.79
N PHE A 542 12.98 12.10 38.64
CA PHE A 542 12.34 12.11 37.33
C PHE A 542 11.51 10.86 37.11
N VAL A 543 12.05 9.67 37.41
CA VAL A 543 11.34 8.39 37.29
C VAL A 543 10.10 8.37 38.21
N ASP A 544 10.19 8.87 39.42
CA ASP A 544 9.05 8.97 40.34
C ASP A 544 7.93 9.88 39.80
N ILE A 545 8.27 10.96 39.10
CA ILE A 545 7.31 11.83 38.40
C ILE A 545 6.62 11.05 37.26
N LEU A 546 7.39 10.31 36.46
CA LEU A 546 6.87 9.53 35.36
C LEU A 546 5.96 8.39 35.84
N LYS A 547 6.34 7.67 36.93
CA LYS A 547 5.51 6.64 37.56
C LYS A 547 4.16 7.18 38.02
N LYS A 548 4.09 8.47 38.41
CA LYS A 548 2.86 9.19 38.73
C LYS A 548 2.14 9.81 37.54
N ASN A 549 2.54 9.48 36.33
CA ASN A 549 1.93 9.99 35.10
C ASN A 549 1.85 11.51 35.03
N TRP A 550 2.93 12.20 35.51
CA TRP A 550 3.04 13.67 35.62
C TRP A 550 2.09 14.33 36.60
N GLU A 551 1.41 13.58 37.47
CA GLU A 551 0.51 14.12 38.47
C GLU A 551 1.30 15.07 39.44
N GLY A 552 0.78 16.29 39.61
CA GLY A 552 1.41 17.33 40.41
C GLY A 552 2.62 18.03 39.75
N HIS A 553 3.05 17.63 38.55
CA HIS A 553 4.24 18.15 37.88
C HIS A 553 3.98 18.79 36.52
N GLU A 554 2.78 19.36 36.32
CA GLU A 554 2.38 19.96 35.04
C GLU A 554 3.31 21.10 34.59
N THR A 555 3.81 21.92 35.53
CA THR A 555 4.75 23.02 35.22
C THR A 555 6.03 22.49 34.56
N LEU A 556 6.62 21.42 35.12
CA LEU A 556 7.82 20.80 34.57
C LEU A 556 7.50 20.17 33.20
N ARG A 557 6.36 19.47 33.08
CA ARG A 557 5.91 18.88 31.82
C ARG A 557 5.79 19.93 30.73
N GLN A 558 5.16 21.06 31.01
CA GLN A 558 5.02 22.17 30.06
C GLN A 558 6.34 22.85 29.74
N LEU A 559 7.24 22.97 30.73
CA LEU A 559 8.59 23.46 30.51
C LEU A 559 9.33 22.61 29.49
N ILE A 560 9.28 21.27 29.62
CA ILE A 560 9.88 20.32 28.67
C ILE A 560 9.26 20.51 27.26
N LYS A 561 7.93 20.43 27.17
CA LYS A 561 7.22 20.54 25.88
C LYS A 561 7.44 21.88 25.15
N ASN A 562 7.74 22.95 25.86
CA ASN A 562 7.83 24.29 25.28
C ASN A 562 9.26 24.81 25.11
N ARG A 563 10.22 24.35 25.91
CA ARG A 563 11.62 24.82 25.86
C ARG A 563 12.57 23.89 25.13
N PHE A 564 12.25 22.59 25.04
CA PHE A 564 13.08 21.66 24.30
C PHE A 564 12.73 21.71 22.82
N GLU A 565 13.76 21.77 22.00
CA GLU A 565 13.63 21.45 20.59
C GLU A 565 13.74 19.94 20.45
N PHE A 566 12.79 19.34 19.73
CA PHE A 566 12.71 17.92 19.51
C PHE A 566 13.06 17.56 18.06
N TYR A 567 13.26 16.25 17.79
CA TYR A 567 13.37 15.73 16.43
C TYR A 567 12.20 16.22 15.56
N GLY A 568 12.52 16.64 14.33
CA GLY A 568 11.57 17.25 13.40
C GLY A 568 11.66 18.77 13.30
N ASN A 569 12.61 19.42 13.98
CA ASN A 569 12.83 20.88 13.95
C ASN A 569 14.15 21.30 13.32
N ASP A 570 14.87 20.39 12.66
CA ASP A 570 16.21 20.60 12.10
C ASP A 570 17.20 21.11 13.15
N ALA A 571 17.12 20.57 14.36
CA ALA A 571 17.97 20.91 15.49
C ALA A 571 18.99 19.80 15.74
N ASP A 572 20.30 20.17 15.84
CA ASP A 572 21.36 19.17 15.84
C ASP A 572 21.32 18.20 17.02
N ALA A 573 21.11 18.67 18.24
CA ALA A 573 21.20 17.82 19.41
C ALA A 573 20.11 16.73 19.47
N PRO A 574 18.80 17.01 19.30
CA PRO A 574 17.79 15.96 19.26
C PRO A 574 17.91 15.09 18.01
N ASP A 575 18.30 15.66 16.85
CA ASP A 575 18.51 14.88 15.63
C ASP A 575 19.69 13.92 15.77
N GLN A 576 20.77 14.28 16.44
CA GLN A 576 21.90 13.39 16.77
C GLN A 576 21.47 12.26 17.72
N MET A 577 20.60 12.53 18.69
CA MET A 577 20.06 11.46 19.55
C MET A 577 19.19 10.49 18.71
N MET A 578 18.37 11.02 17.83
CA MET A 578 17.58 10.17 16.89
C MET A 578 18.48 9.34 15.98
N GLN A 579 19.53 9.93 15.42
CA GLN A 579 20.52 9.20 14.61
C GLN A 579 21.22 8.09 15.41
N ARG A 580 21.54 8.34 16.67
CA ARG A 580 22.19 7.35 17.54
C ARG A 580 21.28 6.16 17.76
N VAL A 581 20.05 6.38 18.23
CA VAL A 581 19.06 5.32 18.46
C VAL A 581 18.78 4.53 17.18
N PHE A 582 18.63 5.24 16.07
CA PHE A 582 18.40 4.65 14.74
C PHE A 582 19.55 3.74 14.30
N ASN A 583 20.79 4.20 14.41
CA ASN A 583 21.97 3.45 13.99
C ASN A 583 22.17 2.21 14.85
N ASP A 584 22.06 2.34 16.17
CA ASP A 584 22.23 1.23 17.11
C ASP A 584 21.17 0.15 16.89
N TYR A 585 19.90 0.55 16.68
CA TYR A 585 18.82 -0.37 16.33
C TYR A 585 19.10 -1.12 15.00
N ALA A 586 19.46 -0.41 13.95
CA ALA A 586 19.77 -1.01 12.65
C ALA A 586 20.93 -1.99 12.73
N GLU A 587 21.96 -1.65 13.51
CA GLU A 587 23.12 -2.53 13.75
C GLU A 587 22.74 -3.80 14.53
N MET A 588 21.91 -3.69 15.57
CA MET A 588 21.39 -4.83 16.34
C MET A 588 20.65 -5.82 15.44
N VAL A 589 19.75 -5.32 14.57
CA VAL A 589 19.05 -6.19 13.61
C VAL A 589 20.02 -6.87 12.66
N GLY A 590 20.98 -6.13 12.12
CA GLY A 590 22.00 -6.67 11.21
C GLY A 590 22.89 -7.76 11.82
N LYS A 591 23.21 -7.67 13.11
CA LYS A 591 24.08 -8.61 13.83
C LYS A 591 23.35 -9.87 14.35
N THR A 592 22.03 -9.83 14.49
CA THR A 592 21.27 -10.95 15.05
C THR A 592 21.35 -12.17 14.13
N LYS A 593 21.67 -13.34 14.67
CA LYS A 593 21.73 -14.60 13.93
C LYS A 593 20.33 -15.11 13.62
N VAL A 594 20.09 -15.47 12.37
CA VAL A 594 18.86 -16.08 11.87
C VAL A 594 19.21 -17.29 11.00
N ARG A 595 18.21 -17.99 10.49
CA ARG A 595 18.35 -19.07 9.52
C ARG A 595 19.16 -18.60 8.32
N GLU A 596 20.00 -19.49 7.79
CA GLU A 596 20.77 -19.24 6.56
C GLU A 596 19.87 -18.87 5.37
N GLY A 597 20.31 -17.93 4.57
CA GLY A 597 19.59 -17.45 3.37
C GLY A 597 18.48 -16.43 3.67
N VAL A 598 18.16 -16.14 4.94
CA VAL A 598 17.15 -15.13 5.31
C VAL A 598 17.80 -13.75 5.34
N ILE A 599 17.17 -12.80 4.63
CA ILE A 599 17.53 -11.38 4.64
C ILE A 599 16.76 -10.68 5.77
N ARG A 600 17.40 -9.75 6.48
CA ARG A 600 16.88 -9.08 7.68
C ARG A 600 16.79 -7.58 7.48
N PRO A 601 15.85 -7.08 6.69
CA PRO A 601 15.63 -5.65 6.66
C PRO A 601 15.00 -5.19 7.98
N CYS A 602 15.44 -4.05 8.49
CA CYS A 602 14.76 -3.38 9.57
C CYS A 602 13.94 -2.18 9.06
N GLY A 603 12.96 -1.76 9.84
CA GLY A 603 12.13 -0.61 9.54
C GLY A 603 11.73 0.17 10.80
N ILE A 604 11.29 1.41 10.58
CA ILE A 604 10.69 2.24 11.61
C ILE A 604 9.25 2.50 11.21
N SER A 605 8.35 1.71 11.78
CA SER A 605 6.93 1.78 11.40
C SER A 605 6.04 1.34 12.56
N THR A 606 4.91 2.01 12.71
CA THR A 606 3.86 1.67 13.67
C THR A 606 2.70 0.92 13.01
N PHE A 607 2.44 1.18 11.74
CA PHE A 607 1.30 0.61 11.00
C PHE A 607 -0.05 0.86 11.69
N GLY A 608 -0.21 2.02 12.35
CA GLY A 608 -1.39 2.35 13.14
C GLY A 608 -1.47 1.66 14.51
N ARG A 609 -0.47 0.84 14.88
CA ARG A 609 -0.45 0.14 16.18
C ARG A 609 -0.27 1.07 17.38
N GLU A 610 0.16 2.30 17.17
CA GLU A 610 0.23 3.32 18.22
C GLU A 610 -1.11 3.50 18.93
N ILE A 611 -2.23 3.25 18.26
CA ILE A 611 -3.57 3.26 18.83
C ILE A 611 -3.75 2.10 19.83
N ASP A 612 -3.34 0.89 19.45
CA ASP A 612 -3.41 -0.29 20.30
C ASP A 612 -2.41 -0.20 21.47
N TRP A 613 -1.23 0.40 21.22
CA TRP A 613 -0.17 0.50 22.21
C TRP A 613 -0.41 1.57 23.26
N ARG A 614 -1.17 2.64 22.95
CA ARG A 614 -1.38 3.81 23.83
C ARG A 614 -1.78 3.46 25.27
N MET A 615 -2.62 2.43 25.42
CA MET A 615 -3.10 2.00 26.76
C MET A 615 -2.07 1.17 27.55
N ARG A 616 -0.96 0.81 26.93
CA ARG A 616 0.18 0.11 27.53
C ARG A 616 1.43 0.98 27.63
N ARG A 617 1.43 2.14 26.99
CA ARG A 617 2.51 3.12 27.04
C ARG A 617 2.35 3.97 28.28
N LEU A 618 3.38 3.93 29.13
CA LEU A 618 3.45 4.75 30.34
C LEU A 618 3.85 6.20 29.98
N ALA A 619 3.87 7.09 30.98
CA ALA A 619 4.38 8.45 30.80
C ALA A 619 5.83 8.43 30.31
N THR A 620 6.18 9.38 29.47
CA THR A 620 7.49 9.49 28.84
C THR A 620 8.20 10.77 29.23
N PRO A 621 9.54 10.77 29.26
CA PRO A 621 10.34 11.93 29.64
C PRO A 621 10.13 13.18 28.78
N GLU A 622 9.76 13.06 27.51
CA GLU A 622 9.45 14.20 26.63
C GLU A 622 8.08 14.85 26.93
N GLY A 623 7.33 14.31 27.92
CA GLY A 623 6.11 14.93 28.43
C GLY A 623 4.79 14.33 27.98
N SER A 624 4.76 13.13 27.39
CA SER A 624 3.52 12.43 27.09
C SER A 624 3.01 11.65 28.29
N ARG A 625 1.69 11.41 28.33
CA ARG A 625 0.99 10.69 29.40
C ARG A 625 0.51 9.32 28.93
N LEU A 626 0.16 8.47 29.87
CA LEU A 626 -0.57 7.24 29.59
C LEU A 626 -1.85 7.55 28.78
N GLY A 627 -2.02 6.90 27.65
CA GLY A 627 -3.16 7.08 26.77
C GLY A 627 -2.96 8.10 25.65
N ASP A 628 -1.87 8.88 25.68
CA ASP A 628 -1.54 9.78 24.57
C ASP A 628 -1.16 8.98 23.32
N ILE A 629 -1.55 9.50 22.15
CA ILE A 629 -1.10 8.99 20.86
C ILE A 629 0.27 9.60 20.58
N LEU A 630 1.26 8.75 20.39
CA LEU A 630 2.64 9.13 20.14
C LEU A 630 2.98 9.16 18.63
N ALA A 631 4.26 9.29 18.30
CA ALA A 631 4.72 9.39 16.93
C ALA A 631 4.24 8.22 16.05
N THR A 632 3.76 8.55 14.87
CA THR A 632 3.46 7.59 13.81
C THR A 632 4.72 7.33 12.99
N ASN A 633 5.05 6.09 12.78
CA ASN A 633 6.17 5.65 11.94
C ASN A 633 7.50 6.36 12.33
N CYS A 634 8.19 6.99 11.36
CA CYS A 634 9.43 7.75 11.59
C CYS A 634 9.20 9.27 11.65
N SER A 635 7.93 9.67 11.81
CA SER A 635 7.54 11.08 11.93
C SER A 635 7.90 11.65 13.31
N PRO A 636 7.96 12.97 13.47
CA PRO A 636 8.07 13.62 14.77
C PRO A 636 6.87 13.28 15.68
N THR A 637 7.09 13.33 17.00
CA THR A 637 6.00 13.24 17.97
C THR A 637 4.96 14.34 17.72
N PRO A 638 3.65 14.04 17.71
CA PRO A 638 2.62 15.02 17.37
C PRO A 638 2.74 16.33 18.18
N GLY A 639 2.80 17.45 17.46
CA GLY A 639 2.94 18.80 18.04
C GLY A 639 4.36 19.18 18.47
N SER A 640 5.36 18.32 18.25
CA SER A 640 6.77 18.65 18.54
C SER A 640 7.48 19.39 17.41
N ASP A 641 7.05 19.19 16.16
CA ASP A 641 7.61 19.74 14.91
C ASP A 641 7.01 21.12 14.60
N LYS A 642 7.62 22.16 15.15
CA LYS A 642 7.08 23.53 15.14
C LYS A 642 7.63 24.41 14.01
N LYS A 643 8.69 23.98 13.30
CA LYS A 643 9.43 24.79 12.33
C LYS A 643 9.05 24.50 10.86
N GLY A 644 7.95 23.81 10.64
CA GLY A 644 7.41 23.58 9.28
C GLY A 644 7.93 22.31 8.60
N PRO A 645 7.35 21.94 7.44
CA PRO A 645 7.58 20.65 6.80
C PRO A 645 9.00 20.47 6.28
N THR A 646 9.68 21.55 5.87
CA THR A 646 11.08 21.50 5.44
C THR A 646 12.00 21.11 6.59
N SER A 647 11.76 21.64 7.81
CA SER A 647 12.56 21.29 8.98
C SER A 647 12.31 19.85 9.42
N ALA A 648 11.04 19.39 9.38
CA ALA A 648 10.70 17.99 9.65
C ALA A 648 11.40 17.04 8.66
N MET A 649 11.35 17.37 7.38
CA MET A 649 12.04 16.63 6.32
C MET A 649 13.58 16.66 6.51
N ASN A 650 14.15 17.80 6.88
CA ASN A 650 15.61 17.90 7.10
C ASN A 650 16.05 17.01 8.28
N SER A 651 15.36 17.04 9.41
CA SER A 651 15.63 16.14 10.54
C SER A 651 15.56 14.68 10.11
N TYR A 652 14.49 14.31 9.41
CA TYR A 652 14.28 12.95 8.88
C TYR A 652 15.41 12.53 7.94
N CYS A 653 15.79 13.36 6.98
CA CYS A 653 16.85 13.06 6.00
C CYS A 653 18.28 13.05 6.56
N LYS A 654 18.48 13.38 7.85
CA LYS A 654 19.77 13.15 8.54
C LYS A 654 20.00 11.67 8.87
N LEU A 655 18.97 10.81 8.78
CA LEU A 655 19.07 9.37 9.01
C LEU A 655 19.57 8.65 7.74
N ASP A 656 20.44 7.64 7.94
CA ASP A 656 20.94 6.80 6.82
C ASP A 656 19.97 5.65 6.50
N PHE A 657 18.96 5.95 5.70
CA PHE A 657 17.92 4.98 5.35
C PHE A 657 18.39 3.79 4.50
N THR A 658 19.61 3.79 4.02
CA THR A 658 20.18 2.60 3.39
C THR A 658 20.34 1.42 4.38
N LYS A 659 20.21 1.70 5.69
CA LYS A 659 20.24 0.72 6.77
C LYS A 659 18.86 0.15 7.11
N THR A 660 17.76 0.81 6.70
CA THR A 660 16.37 0.47 7.07
C THR A 660 15.48 0.20 5.86
N CYS A 661 15.90 -0.73 4.99
CA CYS A 661 15.23 -0.98 3.71
C CYS A 661 13.83 -1.57 3.82
N SER A 662 13.36 -1.96 5.02
CA SER A 662 11.98 -2.39 5.20
C SER A 662 11.01 -1.24 5.40
N GLY A 663 11.49 0.00 5.43
CA GLY A 663 10.63 1.17 5.46
C GLY A 663 10.81 2.07 6.68
N ALA A 664 10.75 3.35 6.40
CA ALA A 664 10.67 4.40 7.40
C ALA A 664 9.89 5.56 6.77
N THR A 665 8.74 5.91 7.32
CA THR A 665 7.85 6.88 6.67
C THR A 665 7.87 8.21 7.38
N LEU A 666 8.04 9.28 6.60
CA LEU A 666 7.73 10.64 7.00
C LEU A 666 6.31 10.99 6.56
N GLU A 667 5.46 11.33 7.51
CA GLU A 667 4.08 11.75 7.28
C GLU A 667 3.95 13.26 7.50
N LEU A 668 3.51 13.98 6.48
CA LEU A 668 3.29 15.42 6.55
C LEU A 668 1.80 15.72 6.32
N LYS A 669 1.18 16.49 7.23
CA LYS A 669 -0.15 17.05 7.06
C LYS A 669 -0.02 18.53 6.70
N VAL A 670 -0.42 18.90 5.49
CA VAL A 670 -0.20 20.24 4.92
C VAL A 670 -1.52 20.98 4.81
N LEU A 671 -1.51 22.26 5.18
CA LEU A 671 -2.69 23.11 5.08
C LEU A 671 -3.07 23.37 3.62
N PRO A 672 -4.31 23.10 3.19
CA PRO A 672 -4.74 23.26 1.79
C PRO A 672 -4.48 24.66 1.22
N SER A 673 -4.64 25.71 2.03
CA SER A 673 -4.41 27.10 1.57
C SER A 673 -2.95 27.39 1.21
N SER A 674 -1.98 26.65 1.77
CA SER A 674 -0.55 26.86 1.49
C SER A 674 -0.11 26.23 0.17
N VAL A 675 -0.87 25.30 -0.38
CA VAL A 675 -0.54 24.61 -1.65
C VAL A 675 -1.39 25.08 -2.83
N LYS A 676 -2.02 26.26 -2.70
CA LYS A 676 -2.89 26.86 -3.70
C LYS A 676 -2.09 27.44 -4.88
N GLY A 677 -2.66 27.33 -6.07
CA GLY A 677 -2.11 27.95 -7.28
C GLY A 677 -0.75 27.40 -7.69
N LYS A 678 -0.08 28.13 -8.57
CA LYS A 678 1.24 27.75 -9.12
C LYS A 678 2.32 27.64 -8.04
N ASN A 679 2.36 28.58 -7.09
CA ASN A 679 3.38 28.60 -6.04
C ASN A 679 3.27 27.36 -5.12
N GLY A 680 2.06 26.91 -4.81
CA GLY A 680 1.85 25.70 -4.02
C GLY A 680 2.33 24.43 -4.74
N ILE A 681 2.07 24.32 -6.06
CA ILE A 681 2.59 23.23 -6.88
C ILE A 681 4.13 23.25 -6.93
N ASP A 682 4.70 24.43 -7.14
CA ASP A 682 6.16 24.59 -7.20
C ASP A 682 6.81 24.25 -5.85
N ALA A 683 6.17 24.62 -4.72
CA ALA A 683 6.63 24.30 -3.36
C ALA A 683 6.58 22.79 -3.08
N LEU A 684 5.47 22.10 -3.39
CA LEU A 684 5.37 20.64 -3.24
C LEU A 684 6.38 19.92 -4.13
N SER A 685 6.53 20.37 -5.38
CA SER A 685 7.51 19.80 -6.30
C SER A 685 8.95 19.97 -5.79
N ALA A 686 9.29 21.16 -5.25
CA ALA A 686 10.60 21.42 -4.65
C ALA A 686 10.84 20.57 -3.39
N LEU A 687 9.83 20.40 -2.54
CA LEU A 687 9.90 19.54 -1.34
C LEU A 687 10.23 18.11 -1.72
N MET A 688 9.54 17.52 -2.70
CA MET A 688 9.79 16.16 -3.18
C MET A 688 11.20 16.02 -3.82
N LYS A 689 11.66 17.00 -4.58
CA LYS A 689 13.02 17.00 -5.14
C LYS A 689 14.07 17.04 -4.04
N THR A 690 13.88 17.91 -3.05
CA THR A 690 14.79 18.01 -1.89
C THR A 690 14.81 16.73 -1.07
N PHE A 691 13.65 16.12 -0.85
CA PHE A 691 13.50 14.82 -0.17
C PHE A 691 14.33 13.74 -0.88
N ARG A 692 14.19 13.61 -2.20
CA ARG A 692 15.00 12.70 -3.03
C ARG A 692 16.50 12.98 -2.90
N ASP A 693 16.89 14.25 -3.08
CA ASP A 693 18.30 14.65 -3.13
C ASP A 693 19.01 14.50 -1.78
N LYS A 694 18.26 14.59 -0.68
CA LYS A 694 18.76 14.37 0.69
C LYS A 694 18.74 12.91 1.14
N GLY A 695 18.30 11.97 0.30
CA GLY A 695 18.32 10.55 0.60
C GLY A 695 17.22 10.09 1.57
N GLY A 696 16.05 10.72 1.55
CA GLY A 696 14.88 10.21 2.25
C GLY A 696 14.53 8.79 1.81
N PHE A 697 13.63 8.10 2.54
CA PHE A 697 13.16 6.77 2.15
C PHE A 697 11.78 6.83 1.51
N TYR A 698 10.76 7.15 2.32
CA TYR A 698 9.37 7.24 1.91
C TYR A 698 8.69 8.42 2.58
N MET A 699 7.94 9.18 1.79
CA MET A 699 7.20 10.33 2.30
C MET A 699 5.79 10.34 1.72
N HIS A 700 4.80 10.62 2.56
CA HIS A 700 3.51 11.01 2.07
C HIS A 700 3.10 12.40 2.59
N ILE A 701 2.33 13.09 1.77
CA ILE A 701 1.81 14.42 2.07
C ILE A 701 0.30 14.33 2.00
N ASP A 702 -0.37 14.54 3.13
CA ASP A 702 -1.83 14.65 3.19
C ASP A 702 -2.23 16.13 3.25
N VAL A 703 -2.96 16.58 2.25
CA VAL A 703 -3.41 17.97 2.15
C VAL A 703 -4.82 18.06 2.70
N VAL A 704 -4.92 18.33 3.99
CA VAL A 704 -6.21 18.38 4.71
C VAL A 704 -6.16 19.39 5.85
N ASP A 705 -7.29 20.05 6.14
CA ASP A 705 -7.41 21.03 7.22
C ASP A 705 -7.87 20.34 8.52
N THR A 706 -7.17 20.60 9.63
CA THR A 706 -7.55 20.09 10.95
C THR A 706 -8.95 20.55 11.39
N ALA A 707 -9.32 21.80 11.10
CA ALA A 707 -10.65 22.30 11.44
C ALA A 707 -11.76 21.55 10.68
N MET A 708 -11.49 21.18 9.43
CA MET A 708 -12.37 20.36 8.63
C MET A 708 -12.52 18.94 9.16
N LEU A 709 -11.43 18.32 9.58
CA LEU A 709 -11.47 16.98 10.20
C LEU A 709 -12.30 16.99 11.48
N ILE A 710 -12.16 18.04 12.30
CA ILE A 710 -12.96 18.22 13.52
C ILE A 710 -14.45 18.43 13.18
N ASP A 711 -14.78 19.18 12.11
CA ASP A 711 -16.16 19.34 11.65
C ASP A 711 -16.71 18.02 11.08
N ALA A 712 -15.92 17.28 10.29
CA ALA A 712 -16.28 15.99 9.74
C ALA A 712 -16.52 14.91 10.83
N GLN A 713 -15.76 14.96 11.94
CA GLN A 713 -16.00 14.08 13.08
C GLN A 713 -17.35 14.37 13.78
N LYS A 714 -17.78 15.62 13.80
CA LYS A 714 -19.07 16.07 14.39
C LYS A 714 -20.25 15.91 13.45
N HIS A 715 -20.02 16.07 12.15
CA HIS A 715 -21.03 16.13 11.09
C HIS A 715 -20.65 15.21 9.92
N PRO A 716 -20.55 13.88 10.13
CA PRO A 716 -20.07 12.95 9.13
C PRO A 716 -20.90 12.92 7.84
N GLU A 717 -22.21 13.23 7.95
CA GLU A 717 -23.13 13.30 6.81
C GLU A 717 -22.76 14.39 5.79
N ARG A 718 -21.98 15.39 6.18
CA ARG A 718 -21.51 16.48 5.31
C ARG A 718 -20.25 16.09 4.51
N TYR A 719 -19.56 15.02 4.94
CA TYR A 719 -18.25 14.62 4.43
C TYR A 719 -18.18 13.12 4.06
N PRO A 720 -19.18 12.57 3.32
CA PRO A 720 -19.30 11.13 3.09
C PRO A 720 -18.09 10.52 2.37
N ASN A 721 -17.39 11.31 1.57
CA ASN A 721 -16.27 10.85 0.73
C ASN A 721 -14.95 11.58 1.03
N LEU A 722 -14.75 12.15 2.23
CA LEU A 722 -13.50 12.80 2.60
C LEU A 722 -12.39 11.75 2.82
N PRO A 723 -11.45 11.56 1.89
CA PRO A 723 -10.36 10.63 2.08
C PRO A 723 -9.26 11.24 2.94
N VAL A 724 -8.62 10.43 3.76
CA VAL A 724 -7.42 10.78 4.53
C VAL A 724 -6.41 9.66 4.47
N ARG A 725 -5.13 10.00 4.58
CA ARG A 725 -4.08 9.01 4.76
C ARG A 725 -4.01 8.55 6.21
N VAL A 726 -4.27 7.27 6.43
CA VAL A 726 -4.27 6.68 7.77
C VAL A 726 -2.86 6.26 8.19
N SER A 727 -2.27 5.37 7.41
CA SER A 727 -0.88 4.90 7.54
C SER A 727 -0.38 4.51 6.14
N GLY A 728 -0.15 3.25 5.82
CA GLY A 728 0.17 2.80 4.46
C GLY A 728 -1.00 2.80 3.48
N TRP A 729 -2.19 3.13 3.92
CA TRP A 729 -3.43 3.19 3.13
C TRP A 729 -4.18 4.50 3.38
N SER A 730 -5.10 4.83 2.49
CA SER A 730 -6.07 5.91 2.67
C SER A 730 -7.46 5.31 2.93
N ALA A 731 -8.28 6.01 3.70
CA ALA A 731 -9.66 5.62 3.99
C ALA A 731 -10.57 6.85 4.02
N ARG A 732 -11.88 6.66 3.91
CA ARG A 732 -12.82 7.73 4.16
C ARG A 732 -12.84 8.07 5.65
N PHE A 733 -12.55 9.32 5.99
CA PHE A 733 -12.39 9.77 7.38
C PHE A 733 -13.59 9.42 8.26
N THR A 734 -14.80 9.55 7.71
CA THR A 734 -16.06 9.31 8.43
C THR A 734 -16.32 7.83 8.73
N THR A 735 -15.62 6.90 8.08
CA THR A 735 -15.72 5.46 8.33
C THR A 735 -14.70 4.95 9.35
N LEU A 736 -13.75 5.79 9.73
CA LEU A 736 -12.77 5.49 10.77
C LEU A 736 -13.42 5.49 12.16
N GLY A 737 -12.99 4.61 13.03
CA GLY A 737 -13.28 4.70 14.46
C GLY A 737 -12.70 5.98 15.08
N LYS A 738 -13.28 6.41 16.23
CA LYS A 738 -12.93 7.68 16.85
C LYS A 738 -11.42 7.82 17.14
N GLU A 739 -10.78 6.78 17.60
CA GLU A 739 -9.35 6.78 17.92
C GLU A 739 -8.47 7.02 16.69
N TRP A 740 -8.84 6.44 15.56
CA TRP A 740 -8.19 6.65 14.28
C TRP A 740 -8.41 8.07 13.75
N GLN A 741 -9.63 8.60 13.90
CA GLN A 741 -9.93 9.98 13.57
C GLN A 741 -9.09 10.94 14.43
N ASP A 742 -9.02 10.70 15.76
CA ASP A 742 -8.25 11.50 16.69
C ASP A 742 -6.75 11.48 16.35
N MET A 743 -6.21 10.33 15.93
CA MET A 743 -4.82 10.20 15.46
C MET A 743 -4.54 11.11 14.25
N VAL A 744 -5.41 11.06 13.23
CA VAL A 744 -5.25 11.92 12.03
C VAL A 744 -5.39 13.40 12.37
N ILE A 745 -6.33 13.75 13.26
CA ILE A 745 -6.52 15.12 13.73
C ILE A 745 -5.27 15.64 14.47
N GLN A 746 -4.64 14.81 15.31
CA GLN A 746 -3.51 15.21 16.15
C GLN A 746 -2.20 15.41 15.38
N ARG A 747 -2.05 14.88 14.17
CA ARG A 747 -0.86 15.16 13.35
C ARG A 747 -0.65 16.66 13.20
N THR A 748 0.61 17.11 13.33
CA THR A 748 0.94 18.53 13.23
C THR A 748 0.57 19.10 11.86
N GLN A 749 -0.20 20.20 11.88
CA GLN A 749 -0.57 20.92 10.66
C GLN A 749 0.59 21.79 10.19
N GLN A 750 1.08 21.57 8.98
CA GLN A 750 2.22 22.27 8.40
C GLN A 750 1.77 23.30 7.36
N ILE A 751 2.58 24.33 7.17
CA ILE A 751 2.44 25.35 6.12
C ILE A 751 3.66 25.23 5.22
N VAL A 752 3.46 24.94 3.93
CA VAL A 752 4.52 24.80 2.92
C VAL A 752 4.96 26.16 2.40
#